data_5a9b6c7a8accbca3ac9c4b3a3ece7c93
#
_entry.id   5a9b6c7a8accbca3ac9c4b3a3ece7c93
#
_cell.length_a   1.000
_cell.length_b   1.000
_cell.length_c   1.000
_cell.angle_alpha   90.00
_cell.angle_beta   90.00
_cell.angle_gamma   90.00
#
_symmetry.space_group_name_H-M   'P 1'
#
loop_
_entity.id
_entity.type
_entity.pdbx_description
1 polymer ?
#
loop_
_entity_poly.entity_id
_entity_poly.type
_entity_poly.pdbx_seq_one_letter_code
_entity_poly.pdbx_strand_id
1 'polypeptide(L)'
;MSEFQFGGEFVWHPSPELIAQSNLQSFINRHDLGSFDELMRRSTSDISWFWDTVLRDLGIEFYKPHEKVVDLSKGKATPQWCVGGEMNIVHSLLDKYAGTAIDKKIAITSETEDGKSRRLTYAELRAEVNKLAGALHSLGLGKGDAIGVFMPMVLEIVIAMLAIVKIGGIFLPLFSGFGVSAIVSRLKDADGKALFTADGTFRRGKFCAMRPIAEEAAAQVPTLKHLIVLTKNSEWVVAAAIAGGRTEEPLPLRTAAATTNTEKTSAEDVMMLIYTSGTTGRPKGTVHTHCGFPIKAAQDMWHGLDLHGDETLFWLTDMGWMMGPWLVFGTLVLGATMMLYDGAPDFPGPDRVWKLCTDHKVTALGVSPTLIRALRKYGDEIVNRHDLTKLRKFASTGEPWNPDPWLWLFRVVGRGKLPIINYSGGTEISGGILMGNVLTPMKPCAFSGPLPGMAADVVDENGNSIRGKVGELVIREPWIGMTRGFWRDPQRYLDTYWSRWSDVWVHGDWAAIDDEGLWYILGRSDDTIKIAGKRVGPAEVESILVAHAQVSEAAAVGVPDSIKGEALVCFCVLKNGDNASADIAQELKQSVARDLGKALAPREIIFVTDIPKTRNAKVMRRIVRAAYLGEKLGDTSALENPSAIEAITSARGSKKISSS
;
A
#
# COMPACT_ATOMS: atom_id res chain seq x y z
N MET A 1 -5.98 22.45 26.15
CA MET A 1 -5.76 21.59 24.96
C MET A 1 -5.05 22.50 23.97
N SER A 2 -3.84 22.16 23.56
CA SER A 2 -3.15 22.92 22.51
C SER A 2 -4.00 22.77 21.24
N GLU A 3 -4.41 23.90 20.67
CA GLU A 3 -5.03 23.90 19.35
C GLU A 3 -4.03 23.29 18.37
N PHE A 4 -4.41 22.21 17.74
CA PHE A 4 -3.63 21.60 16.67
C PHE A 4 -3.65 22.56 15.48
N GLN A 5 -2.47 23.05 15.08
CA GLN A 5 -2.36 23.91 13.90
C GLN A 5 -2.42 23.02 12.64
N PHE A 6 -3.56 23.02 11.97
CA PHE A 6 -3.78 22.32 10.72
C PHE A 6 -3.06 23.01 9.56
N GLY A 7 -2.27 22.28 8.81
CA GLY A 7 -1.80 22.42 7.42
C GLY A 7 -1.39 23.76 6.80
N GLY A 8 -1.56 24.89 7.47
CA GLY A 8 -1.20 26.20 6.93
C GLY A 8 -2.15 26.72 5.83
N GLU A 9 -1.61 27.49 4.89
CA GLU A 9 -2.38 28.09 3.80
C GLU A 9 -2.61 27.12 2.62
N PHE A 10 -3.64 27.38 1.81
CA PHE A 10 -3.82 26.69 0.53
C PHE A 10 -2.67 27.06 -0.42
N VAL A 11 -2.01 26.04 -0.97
CA VAL A 11 -0.87 26.21 -1.88
C VAL A 11 -1.18 25.82 -3.32
N TRP A 12 -2.27 25.10 -3.53
CA TRP A 12 -2.72 24.68 -4.86
C TRP A 12 -4.22 24.85 -5.00
N HIS A 13 -4.63 25.35 -6.18
CA HIS A 13 -6.04 25.52 -6.58
C HIS A 13 -6.25 24.86 -7.93
N PRO A 14 -7.33 24.09 -8.12
CA PRO A 14 -7.67 23.54 -9.43
C PRO A 14 -8.09 24.65 -10.39
N SER A 15 -7.67 24.53 -11.65
CA SER A 15 -8.19 25.43 -12.70
C SER A 15 -9.60 24.98 -13.13
N PRO A 16 -10.44 25.90 -13.65
CA PRO A 16 -11.74 25.54 -14.21
C PRO A 16 -11.67 24.46 -15.30
N GLU A 17 -10.61 24.49 -16.12
CA GLU A 17 -10.39 23.52 -17.18
C GLU A 17 -10.09 22.13 -16.61
N LEU A 18 -9.26 22.05 -15.56
CA LEU A 18 -8.95 20.79 -14.89
C LEU A 18 -10.21 20.19 -14.26
N ILE A 19 -11.00 21.03 -13.58
CA ILE A 19 -12.29 20.61 -13.00
C ILE A 19 -13.19 20.05 -14.09
N ALA A 20 -13.39 20.79 -15.17
CA ALA A 20 -14.31 20.42 -16.26
C ALA A 20 -13.89 19.11 -16.97
N GLN A 21 -12.59 18.81 -17.03
CA GLN A 21 -12.05 17.60 -17.66
C GLN A 21 -11.94 16.41 -16.71
N SER A 22 -12.12 16.61 -15.40
CA SER A 22 -11.91 15.56 -14.42
C SER A 22 -12.95 14.44 -14.50
N ASN A 23 -12.51 13.24 -14.20
CA ASN A 23 -13.36 12.06 -14.10
C ASN A 23 -14.50 12.26 -13.10
N LEU A 24 -14.19 12.89 -11.97
CA LEU A 24 -15.13 13.12 -10.89
C LEU A 24 -16.23 14.10 -11.30
N GLN A 25 -15.89 15.21 -11.98
CA GLN A 25 -16.89 16.14 -12.51
C GLN A 25 -17.71 15.49 -13.62
N SER A 26 -17.08 14.69 -14.47
CA SER A 26 -17.77 13.92 -15.51
C SER A 26 -18.79 12.94 -14.92
N PHE A 27 -18.46 12.30 -13.79
CA PHE A 27 -19.37 11.42 -13.07
C PHE A 27 -20.57 12.22 -12.49
N ILE A 28 -20.30 13.36 -11.84
CA ILE A 28 -21.32 14.27 -11.30
C ILE A 28 -22.30 14.67 -12.40
N ASN A 29 -21.79 15.13 -13.53
CA ASN A 29 -22.62 15.58 -14.67
C ASN A 29 -23.43 14.43 -15.29
N ARG A 30 -22.84 13.24 -15.46
CA ARG A 30 -23.48 12.06 -16.07
C ARG A 30 -24.68 11.57 -15.26
N HIS A 31 -24.62 11.74 -13.94
CA HIS A 31 -25.65 11.24 -13.03
C HIS A 31 -26.55 12.34 -12.46
N ASP A 32 -26.56 13.50 -13.12
CA ASP A 32 -27.42 14.67 -12.79
C ASP A 32 -27.32 15.09 -11.31
N LEU A 33 -26.08 15.02 -10.76
CA LEU A 33 -25.81 15.49 -9.40
C LEU A 33 -25.48 16.98 -9.42
N GLY A 34 -26.05 17.74 -8.50
CA GLY A 34 -25.90 19.19 -8.47
C GLY A 34 -24.53 19.67 -8.00
N SER A 35 -23.78 18.84 -7.23
CA SER A 35 -22.47 19.20 -6.67
C SER A 35 -21.67 17.99 -6.21
N PHE A 36 -20.39 18.22 -5.88
CA PHE A 36 -19.56 17.22 -5.22
C PHE A 36 -20.11 16.83 -3.84
N ASP A 37 -20.64 17.77 -3.07
CA ASP A 37 -21.26 17.49 -1.76
C ASP A 37 -22.50 16.60 -1.90
N GLU A 38 -23.29 16.78 -2.95
CA GLU A 38 -24.41 15.89 -3.23
C GLU A 38 -23.95 14.48 -3.58
N LEU A 39 -22.89 14.35 -4.39
CA LEU A 39 -22.27 13.05 -4.65
C LEU A 39 -21.83 12.40 -3.33
N MET A 40 -21.11 13.12 -2.48
CA MET A 40 -20.62 12.58 -1.20
C MET A 40 -21.78 12.11 -0.32
N ARG A 41 -22.81 12.91 -0.19
CA ARG A 41 -23.99 12.55 0.60
C ARG A 41 -24.71 11.33 0.01
N ARG A 42 -24.99 11.31 -1.29
CA ARG A 42 -25.72 10.22 -1.95
C ARG A 42 -24.95 8.92 -1.99
N SER A 43 -23.63 8.98 -2.25
CA SER A 43 -22.77 7.80 -2.33
C SER A 43 -22.67 7.03 -1.01
N THR A 44 -22.93 7.68 0.13
CA THR A 44 -22.89 7.07 1.46
C THR A 44 -24.27 6.78 2.03
N SER A 45 -25.32 7.50 1.62
CA SER A 45 -26.71 7.22 2.05
C SER A 45 -27.39 6.15 1.20
N ASP A 46 -26.95 5.95 -0.05
CA ASP A 46 -27.43 4.92 -0.98
C ASP A 46 -26.23 4.19 -1.61
N ILE A 47 -25.60 3.35 -0.80
CA ILE A 47 -24.41 2.58 -1.22
C ILE A 47 -24.73 1.61 -2.37
N SER A 48 -25.99 1.13 -2.46
CA SER A 48 -26.41 0.25 -3.55
C SER A 48 -26.39 0.99 -4.89
N TRP A 49 -27.03 2.17 -4.95
CA TRP A 49 -27.01 3.02 -6.14
C TRP A 49 -25.57 3.39 -6.55
N PHE A 50 -24.77 3.81 -5.58
CA PHE A 50 -23.41 4.29 -5.88
C PHE A 50 -22.54 3.18 -6.49
N TRP A 51 -22.48 2.01 -5.84
CA TRP A 51 -21.61 0.94 -6.32
C TRP A 51 -22.12 0.27 -7.60
N ASP A 52 -23.45 0.20 -7.80
CA ASP A 52 -24.02 -0.24 -9.08
C ASP A 52 -23.63 0.72 -10.22
N THR A 53 -23.69 2.01 -9.94
CA THR A 53 -23.30 3.05 -10.89
C THR A 53 -21.80 2.98 -11.23
N VAL A 54 -20.95 2.80 -10.22
CA VAL A 54 -19.50 2.61 -10.41
C VAL A 54 -19.20 1.36 -11.24
N LEU A 55 -19.86 0.24 -10.97
CA LEU A 55 -19.68 -1.00 -11.74
C LEU A 55 -20.02 -0.79 -13.23
N ARG A 56 -21.14 -0.12 -13.51
CA ARG A 56 -21.57 0.19 -14.90
C ARG A 56 -20.62 1.15 -15.59
N ASP A 57 -20.25 2.25 -14.95
CA ASP A 57 -19.42 3.28 -15.55
C ASP A 57 -17.97 2.82 -15.78
N LEU A 58 -17.44 1.92 -14.93
CA LEU A 58 -16.16 1.26 -15.16
C LEU A 58 -16.24 0.15 -16.22
N GLY A 59 -17.43 -0.16 -16.73
CA GLY A 59 -17.63 -1.22 -17.71
C GLY A 59 -17.23 -2.60 -17.18
N ILE A 60 -17.62 -2.90 -15.94
CA ILE A 60 -17.39 -4.23 -15.36
C ILE A 60 -18.39 -5.20 -15.95
N GLU A 61 -17.87 -6.27 -16.55
CA GLU A 61 -18.69 -7.29 -17.25
C GLU A 61 -18.92 -8.51 -16.37
N PHE A 62 -20.17 -9.00 -16.37
CA PHE A 62 -20.60 -10.19 -15.67
C PHE A 62 -21.03 -11.25 -16.69
N TYR A 63 -20.66 -12.50 -16.46
CA TYR A 63 -21.20 -13.65 -17.24
C TYR A 63 -22.68 -13.89 -16.89
N LYS A 64 -23.03 -13.70 -15.62
CA LYS A 64 -24.40 -13.65 -15.12
C LYS A 64 -24.55 -12.38 -14.28
N PRO A 65 -25.45 -11.46 -14.62
CA PRO A 65 -25.69 -10.26 -13.82
C PRO A 65 -26.06 -10.61 -12.37
N HIS A 66 -25.67 -9.75 -11.45
CA HIS A 66 -26.09 -9.85 -10.05
C HIS A 66 -27.58 -9.50 -9.88
N GLU A 67 -28.22 -10.15 -8.92
CA GLU A 67 -29.61 -9.92 -8.56
C GLU A 67 -29.74 -8.73 -7.57
N LYS A 68 -28.70 -8.51 -6.77
CA LYS A 68 -28.62 -7.49 -5.74
C LYS A 68 -27.20 -6.97 -5.64
N VAL A 69 -27.02 -5.64 -5.58
CA VAL A 69 -25.68 -5.02 -5.49
C VAL A 69 -25.03 -5.32 -4.16
N VAL A 70 -25.80 -5.18 -3.07
CA VAL A 70 -25.33 -5.45 -1.70
C VAL A 70 -26.44 -6.09 -0.87
N ASP A 71 -26.08 -7.07 -0.07
CA ASP A 71 -26.93 -7.66 0.94
C ASP A 71 -26.31 -7.53 2.34
N LEU A 72 -27.05 -6.84 3.23
CA LEU A 72 -26.65 -6.57 4.61
C LEU A 72 -27.46 -7.39 5.62
N SER A 73 -28.16 -8.44 5.18
CA SER A 73 -29.01 -9.26 6.07
C SER A 73 -28.23 -9.91 7.22
N LYS A 74 -26.91 -10.08 7.07
CA LYS A 74 -25.99 -10.60 8.09
C LYS A 74 -25.25 -9.50 8.88
N GLY A 75 -25.66 -8.23 8.73
CA GLY A 75 -25.01 -7.07 9.37
C GLY A 75 -23.91 -6.43 8.53
N LYS A 76 -23.51 -5.23 8.93
CA LYS A 76 -22.51 -4.41 8.21
C LYS A 76 -21.11 -5.02 8.21
N ALA A 77 -20.78 -5.84 9.19
CA ALA A 77 -19.46 -6.51 9.27
C ALA A 77 -19.26 -7.62 8.23
N THR A 78 -20.36 -8.16 7.69
CA THR A 78 -20.32 -9.31 6.75
C THR A 78 -21.22 -9.05 5.54
N PRO A 79 -21.02 -7.94 4.79
CA PRO A 79 -21.80 -7.65 3.60
C PRO A 79 -21.49 -8.66 2.49
N GLN A 80 -22.50 -8.94 1.67
CA GLN A 80 -22.32 -9.69 0.43
C GLN A 80 -22.55 -8.75 -0.75
N TRP A 81 -21.64 -8.74 -1.70
CA TRP A 81 -21.69 -7.84 -2.85
C TRP A 81 -21.97 -8.58 -4.15
N CYS A 82 -22.64 -7.92 -5.09
CA CYS A 82 -22.98 -8.50 -6.40
C CYS A 82 -23.61 -9.89 -6.28
N VAL A 83 -24.59 -10.02 -5.38
CA VAL A 83 -25.21 -11.31 -5.00
C VAL A 83 -25.81 -12.01 -6.20
N GLY A 84 -25.46 -13.30 -6.38
CA GLY A 84 -25.92 -14.12 -7.50
C GLY A 84 -25.19 -13.83 -8.82
N GLY A 85 -24.28 -12.85 -8.85
CA GLY A 85 -23.47 -12.52 -10.02
C GLY A 85 -22.34 -13.51 -10.27
N GLU A 86 -22.06 -13.81 -11.55
CA GLU A 86 -20.90 -14.56 -11.98
C GLU A 86 -19.97 -13.65 -12.79
N MET A 87 -18.71 -13.55 -12.37
CA MET A 87 -17.69 -12.77 -13.04
C MET A 87 -16.30 -13.33 -12.78
N ASN A 88 -15.35 -12.99 -13.63
CA ASN A 88 -13.93 -13.05 -13.30
C ASN A 88 -13.33 -11.71 -13.69
N ILE A 89 -12.69 -11.06 -12.78
CA ILE A 89 -12.22 -9.69 -13.03
C ILE A 89 -11.25 -9.61 -14.22
N VAL A 90 -10.47 -10.68 -14.52
CA VAL A 90 -9.56 -10.70 -15.68
C VAL A 90 -10.30 -10.47 -17.00
N HIS A 91 -11.56 -10.92 -17.09
CA HIS A 91 -12.39 -10.62 -18.26
C HIS A 91 -12.54 -9.10 -18.46
N SER A 92 -12.85 -8.37 -17.39
CA SER A 92 -12.98 -6.89 -17.42
C SER A 92 -11.63 -6.16 -17.51
N LEU A 93 -10.51 -6.82 -17.22
CA LEU A 93 -9.17 -6.21 -17.33
C LEU A 93 -8.55 -6.34 -18.73
N LEU A 94 -8.79 -7.46 -19.38
CA LEU A 94 -8.11 -7.85 -20.63
C LEU A 94 -9.06 -8.28 -21.75
N ASP A 95 -9.96 -9.23 -21.46
CA ASP A 95 -10.72 -9.90 -22.52
C ASP A 95 -11.73 -8.95 -23.17
N LYS A 96 -12.37 -8.05 -22.42
CA LYS A 96 -13.29 -7.02 -22.95
C LYS A 96 -12.66 -6.08 -23.98
N TYR A 97 -11.35 -5.92 -23.93
CA TYR A 97 -10.64 -5.03 -24.85
C TYR A 97 -10.24 -5.69 -26.16
N ALA A 98 -10.50 -7.02 -26.31
CA ALA A 98 -10.17 -7.74 -27.53
C ALA A 98 -10.81 -7.10 -28.78
N GLY A 99 -9.99 -6.77 -29.75
CA GLY A 99 -10.44 -6.13 -31.00
C GLY A 99 -10.78 -4.64 -30.89
N THR A 100 -10.67 -4.03 -29.72
CA THR A 100 -10.87 -2.58 -29.52
C THR A 100 -9.59 -1.77 -29.79
N ALA A 101 -9.68 -0.44 -29.78
CA ALA A 101 -8.50 0.42 -29.89
C ALA A 101 -7.53 0.26 -28.71
N ILE A 102 -8.05 -0.11 -27.54
CA ILE A 102 -7.24 -0.33 -26.31
C ILE A 102 -6.33 -1.54 -26.48
N ASP A 103 -6.72 -2.53 -27.24
CA ASP A 103 -5.92 -3.74 -27.50
C ASP A 103 -4.49 -3.45 -27.99
N LYS A 104 -4.34 -2.35 -28.74
CA LYS A 104 -3.06 -1.91 -29.32
C LYS A 104 -2.26 -0.96 -28.41
N LYS A 105 -2.84 -0.51 -27.30
CA LYS A 105 -2.17 0.38 -26.34
C LYS A 105 -1.19 -0.41 -25.48
N ILE A 106 -0.13 0.27 -25.02
CA ILE A 106 0.76 -0.26 -24.01
C ILE A 106 -0.01 -0.43 -22.69
N ALA A 107 -0.08 -1.64 -22.19
CA ALA A 107 -0.64 -1.93 -20.88
C ALA A 107 0.43 -1.81 -19.79
N ILE A 108 1.63 -2.32 -20.07
CA ILE A 108 2.73 -2.37 -19.13
C ILE A 108 4.02 -1.90 -19.79
N THR A 109 4.74 -1.04 -19.09
CA THR A 109 6.17 -0.78 -19.30
C THR A 109 6.92 -1.28 -18.06
N SER A 110 8.02 -1.98 -18.23
CA SER A 110 8.87 -2.45 -17.12
C SER A 110 10.31 -2.10 -17.41
N GLU A 111 11.04 -1.67 -16.38
CA GLU A 111 12.49 -1.48 -16.44
C GLU A 111 13.16 -2.12 -15.22
N THR A 112 14.28 -2.79 -15.45
CA THR A 112 15.12 -3.38 -14.41
C THR A 112 16.28 -2.45 -14.06
N GLU A 113 16.95 -2.72 -12.95
CA GLU A 113 18.01 -1.86 -12.42
C GLU A 113 19.17 -1.66 -13.43
N ASP A 114 19.45 -2.65 -14.28
CA ASP A 114 20.46 -2.58 -15.35
C ASP A 114 20.02 -1.76 -16.58
N GLY A 115 18.82 -1.16 -16.54
CA GLY A 115 18.31 -0.29 -17.59
C GLY A 115 17.62 -1.03 -18.74
N LYS A 116 17.46 -2.34 -18.65
CA LYS A 116 16.69 -3.08 -19.65
C LYS A 116 15.20 -2.78 -19.51
N SER A 117 14.60 -2.31 -20.59
CA SER A 117 13.19 -1.96 -20.64
C SER A 117 12.44 -2.89 -21.59
N ARG A 118 11.23 -3.31 -21.17
CA ARG A 118 10.30 -4.13 -21.96
C ARG A 118 8.91 -3.54 -21.86
N ARG A 119 8.10 -3.79 -22.89
CA ARG A 119 6.71 -3.31 -22.96
C ARG A 119 5.81 -4.40 -23.49
N LEU A 120 4.55 -4.41 -23.04
CA LEU A 120 3.48 -5.23 -23.61
C LEU A 120 2.26 -4.35 -23.87
N THR A 121 1.65 -4.54 -25.02
CA THR A 121 0.30 -4.04 -25.29
C THR A 121 -0.74 -4.86 -24.53
N TYR A 122 -1.98 -4.39 -24.47
CA TYR A 122 -3.10 -5.15 -23.90
C TYR A 122 -3.28 -6.51 -24.59
N ALA A 123 -3.15 -6.55 -25.93
CA ALA A 123 -3.23 -7.79 -26.71
C ALA A 123 -2.10 -8.76 -26.38
N GLU A 124 -0.87 -8.28 -26.28
CA GLU A 124 0.29 -9.11 -25.93
C GLU A 124 0.19 -9.61 -24.49
N LEU A 125 -0.18 -8.73 -23.54
CA LEU A 125 -0.40 -9.14 -22.16
C LEU A 125 -1.47 -10.22 -22.06
N ARG A 126 -2.62 -10.06 -22.73
CA ARG A 126 -3.68 -11.07 -22.79
C ARG A 126 -3.16 -12.40 -23.35
N ALA A 127 -2.35 -12.36 -24.41
CA ALA A 127 -1.78 -13.56 -25.00
C ALA A 127 -0.85 -14.30 -24.03
N GLU A 128 0.03 -13.58 -23.34
CA GLU A 128 0.94 -14.18 -22.35
C GLU A 128 0.17 -14.75 -21.13
N VAL A 129 -0.84 -14.01 -20.64
CA VAL A 129 -1.73 -14.50 -19.57
C VAL A 129 -2.47 -15.78 -19.99
N ASN A 130 -2.99 -15.84 -21.23
CA ASN A 130 -3.66 -17.02 -21.75
C ASN A 130 -2.74 -18.25 -21.86
N LYS A 131 -1.49 -18.03 -22.28
CA LYS A 131 -0.48 -19.10 -22.34
C LYS A 131 -0.18 -19.64 -20.94
N LEU A 132 0.08 -18.75 -19.98
CA LEU A 132 0.42 -19.17 -18.63
C LEU A 132 -0.79 -19.82 -17.93
N ALA A 133 -1.99 -19.32 -18.11
CA ALA A 133 -3.22 -19.91 -17.58
C ALA A 133 -3.42 -21.35 -18.11
N GLY A 134 -3.20 -21.58 -19.41
CA GLY A 134 -3.22 -22.94 -19.99
C GLY A 134 -2.18 -23.87 -19.38
N ALA A 135 -0.98 -23.35 -19.13
CA ALA A 135 0.09 -24.10 -18.47
C ALA A 135 -0.26 -24.46 -17.02
N LEU A 136 -0.88 -23.54 -16.27
CA LEU A 136 -1.35 -23.81 -14.90
C LEU A 136 -2.42 -24.91 -14.87
N HIS A 137 -3.37 -24.89 -15.79
CA HIS A 137 -4.36 -25.98 -15.94
C HIS A 137 -3.69 -27.32 -16.22
N SER A 138 -2.63 -27.35 -17.03
CA SER A 138 -1.88 -28.58 -17.32
C SER A 138 -1.17 -29.14 -16.09
N LEU A 139 -0.85 -28.31 -15.12
CA LEU A 139 -0.33 -28.71 -13.80
C LEU A 139 -1.44 -29.17 -12.84
N GLY A 140 -2.70 -29.18 -13.27
CA GLY A 140 -3.84 -29.51 -12.42
C GLY A 140 -4.22 -28.43 -11.43
N LEU A 141 -3.82 -27.17 -11.69
CA LEU A 141 -4.19 -26.01 -10.88
C LEU A 141 -5.46 -25.36 -11.45
N GLY A 142 -6.32 -24.85 -10.57
CA GLY A 142 -7.59 -24.27 -10.97
C GLY A 142 -8.28 -23.47 -9.86
N LYS A 143 -9.60 -23.40 -9.95
CA LYS A 143 -10.46 -22.63 -9.05
C LYS A 143 -10.23 -23.01 -7.58
N GLY A 144 -9.97 -21.98 -6.75
CA GLY A 144 -9.79 -22.11 -5.31
C GLY A 144 -8.39 -22.54 -4.86
N ASP A 145 -7.49 -22.90 -5.78
CA ASP A 145 -6.11 -23.21 -5.43
C ASP A 145 -5.33 -21.93 -5.07
N ALA A 146 -4.74 -21.89 -3.86
CA ALA A 146 -3.88 -20.80 -3.45
C ALA A 146 -2.49 -20.96 -4.06
N ILE A 147 -2.03 -19.92 -4.76
CA ILE A 147 -0.76 -19.91 -5.48
C ILE A 147 0.07 -18.73 -5.04
N GLY A 148 1.20 -19.02 -4.37
CA GLY A 148 2.16 -18.01 -3.90
C GLY A 148 2.94 -17.39 -5.06
N VAL A 149 3.23 -16.09 -4.96
CA VAL A 149 4.07 -15.39 -5.93
C VAL A 149 5.12 -14.59 -5.20
N PHE A 150 6.36 -15.10 -5.21
CA PHE A 150 7.57 -14.52 -4.62
C PHE A 150 8.52 -14.13 -5.75
N MET A 151 8.31 -12.94 -6.33
CA MET A 151 9.00 -12.50 -7.55
C MET A 151 9.41 -11.02 -7.48
N PRO A 152 10.40 -10.60 -8.28
CA PRO A 152 10.73 -9.18 -8.46
C PRO A 152 9.64 -8.45 -9.29
N MET A 153 9.67 -7.12 -9.29
CA MET A 153 8.70 -6.25 -9.99
C MET A 153 8.96 -6.17 -11.51
N VAL A 154 8.89 -7.31 -12.17
CA VAL A 154 9.06 -7.46 -13.64
C VAL A 154 7.71 -7.74 -14.32
N LEU A 155 7.65 -7.72 -15.66
CA LEU A 155 6.41 -7.99 -16.42
C LEU A 155 5.75 -9.31 -16.00
N GLU A 156 6.57 -10.32 -15.78
CA GLU A 156 6.13 -11.69 -15.51
C GLU A 156 5.35 -11.84 -14.20
N ILE A 157 5.55 -10.95 -13.22
CA ILE A 157 4.77 -11.00 -11.97
C ILE A 157 3.31 -10.62 -12.23
N VAL A 158 3.05 -9.69 -13.15
CA VAL A 158 1.70 -9.30 -13.57
C VAL A 158 1.06 -10.42 -14.39
N ILE A 159 1.82 -11.03 -15.30
CA ILE A 159 1.34 -12.17 -16.08
C ILE A 159 0.95 -13.35 -15.15
N ALA A 160 1.79 -13.67 -14.15
CA ALA A 160 1.51 -14.71 -13.16
C ALA A 160 0.26 -14.40 -12.33
N MET A 161 0.16 -13.18 -11.80
CA MET A 161 -1.01 -12.72 -11.04
C MET A 161 -2.31 -12.89 -11.85
N LEU A 162 -2.33 -12.36 -13.08
CA LEU A 162 -3.53 -12.40 -13.91
C LEU A 162 -3.87 -13.82 -14.39
N ALA A 163 -2.87 -14.66 -14.67
CA ALA A 163 -3.09 -16.06 -15.03
C ALA A 163 -3.69 -16.87 -13.87
N ILE A 164 -3.21 -16.65 -12.64
CA ILE A 164 -3.78 -17.28 -11.44
C ILE A 164 -5.25 -16.87 -11.26
N VAL A 165 -5.55 -15.59 -11.35
CA VAL A 165 -6.91 -15.07 -11.19
C VAL A 165 -7.81 -15.55 -12.34
N LYS A 166 -7.28 -15.63 -13.57
CA LYS A 166 -8.01 -16.10 -14.76
C LYS A 166 -8.52 -17.52 -14.61
N ILE A 167 -7.74 -18.41 -14.00
CA ILE A 167 -8.15 -19.82 -13.75
C ILE A 167 -9.01 -19.97 -12.48
N GLY A 168 -9.46 -18.87 -11.85
CA GLY A 168 -10.19 -18.88 -10.59
C GLY A 168 -9.33 -19.24 -9.37
N GLY A 169 -8.01 -19.27 -9.51
CA GLY A 169 -7.09 -19.50 -8.40
C GLY A 169 -7.00 -18.29 -7.46
N ILE A 170 -6.48 -18.52 -6.26
CA ILE A 170 -6.27 -17.49 -5.23
C ILE A 170 -4.84 -16.96 -5.33
N PHE A 171 -4.69 -15.72 -5.75
CA PHE A 171 -3.40 -15.04 -5.81
C PHE A 171 -2.90 -14.72 -4.39
N LEU A 172 -1.72 -15.23 -4.05
CA LEU A 172 -1.07 -15.01 -2.76
C LEU A 172 0.23 -14.22 -2.97
N PRO A 173 0.18 -12.88 -2.96
CA PRO A 173 1.37 -12.06 -3.13
C PRO A 173 2.31 -12.19 -1.93
N LEU A 174 3.59 -12.40 -2.21
CA LEU A 174 4.65 -12.49 -1.22
C LEU A 174 5.67 -11.39 -1.50
N PHE A 175 6.02 -10.64 -0.46
CA PHE A 175 6.98 -9.55 -0.59
C PHE A 175 8.35 -10.08 -1.05
N SER A 176 8.92 -9.47 -2.09
CA SER A 176 10.19 -9.90 -2.72
C SER A 176 11.40 -9.96 -1.77
N GLY A 177 11.25 -9.39 -0.58
CA GLY A 177 12.26 -9.40 0.48
C GLY A 177 12.04 -10.39 1.60
N PHE A 178 11.01 -11.25 1.52
CA PHE A 178 10.77 -12.24 2.57
C PHE A 178 11.89 -13.29 2.62
N GLY A 179 12.22 -13.69 3.85
CA GLY A 179 13.00 -14.90 4.11
C GLY A 179 12.10 -16.15 4.16
N VAL A 180 12.74 -17.30 4.25
CA VAL A 180 12.11 -18.63 4.22
C VAL A 180 10.91 -18.75 5.18
N SER A 181 11.07 -18.40 6.45
CA SER A 181 10.03 -18.55 7.47
C SER A 181 8.76 -17.76 7.17
N ALA A 182 8.91 -16.55 6.60
CA ALA A 182 7.79 -15.71 6.21
C ALA A 182 6.99 -16.30 5.04
N ILE A 183 7.68 -16.88 4.07
CA ILE A 183 7.06 -17.56 2.92
C ILE A 183 6.33 -18.82 3.41
N VAL A 184 7.02 -19.66 4.21
CA VAL A 184 6.47 -20.90 4.76
C VAL A 184 5.20 -20.66 5.57
N SER A 185 5.20 -19.67 6.46
CA SER A 185 4.04 -19.40 7.32
C SER A 185 2.80 -19.05 6.53
N ARG A 186 2.94 -18.24 5.47
CA ARG A 186 1.82 -17.80 4.62
C ARG A 186 1.32 -18.90 3.70
N LEU A 187 2.24 -19.66 3.09
CA LEU A 187 1.87 -20.80 2.24
C LEU A 187 1.17 -21.90 3.04
N LYS A 188 1.62 -22.18 4.28
CA LYS A 188 0.94 -23.15 5.15
C LYS A 188 -0.45 -22.69 5.58
N ASP A 189 -0.60 -21.43 5.94
CA ASP A 189 -1.89 -20.87 6.36
C ASP A 189 -2.91 -20.88 5.22
N ALA A 190 -2.45 -20.64 3.98
CA ALA A 190 -3.29 -20.64 2.77
C ALA A 190 -3.46 -22.02 2.11
N ASP A 191 -2.83 -23.10 2.61
CA ASP A 191 -2.72 -24.40 1.93
C ASP A 191 -2.19 -24.28 0.49
N GLY A 192 -1.15 -23.48 0.29
CA GLY A 192 -0.56 -23.17 -1.02
C GLY A 192 -0.24 -24.42 -1.84
N LYS A 193 -0.67 -24.43 -3.11
CA LYS A 193 -0.49 -25.55 -4.06
C LYS A 193 0.71 -25.35 -4.97
N ALA A 194 1.03 -24.11 -5.31
CA ALA A 194 2.17 -23.77 -6.13
C ALA A 194 2.83 -22.49 -5.62
N LEU A 195 4.10 -22.31 -5.97
CA LEU A 195 4.88 -21.11 -5.69
C LEU A 195 5.58 -20.66 -6.96
N PHE A 196 5.33 -19.43 -7.38
CA PHE A 196 6.12 -18.75 -8.39
C PHE A 196 7.32 -18.05 -7.75
N THR A 197 8.49 -18.12 -8.41
CA THR A 197 9.70 -17.38 -8.03
C THR A 197 10.51 -17.02 -9.27
N ALA A 198 11.63 -16.35 -9.07
CA ALA A 198 12.64 -16.09 -10.10
C ALA A 198 14.01 -16.60 -9.62
N ASP A 199 14.97 -16.79 -10.54
CA ASP A 199 16.36 -17.08 -10.16
C ASP A 199 16.89 -16.01 -9.20
N GLY A 200 16.52 -14.75 -9.41
CA GLY A 200 16.85 -13.63 -8.54
C GLY A 200 16.67 -12.29 -9.25
N THR A 201 17.08 -11.23 -8.56
CA THR A 201 17.05 -9.86 -9.05
C THR A 201 18.34 -9.12 -8.72
N PHE A 202 18.52 -7.94 -9.31
CA PHE A 202 19.63 -7.04 -8.96
C PHE A 202 19.15 -5.92 -8.02
N ARG A 203 19.93 -5.65 -6.99
CA ARG A 203 19.72 -4.53 -6.09
C ARG A 203 21.03 -3.84 -5.77
N ARG A 204 21.17 -2.57 -6.12
CA ARG A 204 22.41 -1.78 -6.00
C ARG A 204 23.61 -2.48 -6.65
N GLY A 205 23.40 -3.02 -7.85
CA GLY A 205 24.40 -3.75 -8.62
C GLY A 205 24.74 -5.16 -8.10
N LYS A 206 24.12 -5.60 -7.00
CA LYS A 206 24.35 -6.95 -6.43
C LYS A 206 23.23 -7.88 -6.83
N PHE A 207 23.58 -9.10 -7.24
CA PHE A 207 22.59 -10.14 -7.50
C PHE A 207 22.05 -10.70 -6.17
N CYS A 208 20.73 -10.62 -6.00
CA CYS A 208 20.00 -11.16 -4.87
C CYS A 208 19.29 -12.44 -5.35
N ALA A 209 19.80 -13.60 -4.96
CA ALA A 209 19.21 -14.90 -5.32
C ALA A 209 17.88 -15.09 -4.61
N MET A 210 16.80 -15.39 -5.34
CA MET A 210 15.47 -15.67 -4.81
C MET A 210 15.14 -17.15 -4.84
N ARG A 211 15.56 -17.86 -5.88
CA ARG A 211 15.29 -19.28 -6.07
C ARG A 211 15.69 -20.17 -4.89
N PRO A 212 16.91 -20.07 -4.30
CA PRO A 212 17.29 -20.89 -3.15
C PRO A 212 16.36 -20.69 -1.94
N ILE A 213 15.92 -19.45 -1.71
CA ILE A 213 14.96 -19.12 -0.63
C ILE A 213 13.60 -19.81 -0.89
N ALA A 214 13.15 -19.77 -2.14
CA ALA A 214 11.90 -20.39 -2.54
C ALA A 214 11.96 -21.93 -2.47
N GLU A 215 13.08 -22.54 -2.88
CA GLU A 215 13.30 -23.98 -2.80
C GLU A 215 13.30 -24.47 -1.34
N GLU A 216 14.01 -23.76 -0.45
CA GLU A 216 14.02 -24.07 0.99
C GLU A 216 12.64 -23.90 1.63
N ALA A 217 11.90 -22.86 1.25
CA ALA A 217 10.54 -22.65 1.73
C ALA A 217 9.59 -23.74 1.22
N ALA A 218 9.69 -24.10 -0.05
CA ALA A 218 8.87 -25.11 -0.69
C ALA A 218 9.03 -26.47 -0.03
N ALA A 219 10.24 -26.87 0.32
CA ALA A 219 10.53 -28.13 1.01
C ALA A 219 9.84 -28.26 2.38
N GLN A 220 9.44 -27.13 3.00
CA GLN A 220 8.78 -27.08 4.30
C GLN A 220 7.24 -27.01 4.23
N VAL A 221 6.64 -26.93 3.01
CA VAL A 221 5.20 -26.78 2.81
C VAL A 221 4.62 -28.05 2.16
N PRO A 222 4.03 -28.99 2.94
CA PRO A 222 3.60 -30.29 2.42
C PRO A 222 2.52 -30.22 1.34
N THR A 223 1.74 -29.14 1.30
CA THR A 223 0.66 -28.94 0.30
C THR A 223 1.16 -28.45 -1.04
N LEU A 224 2.41 -27.95 -1.10
CA LEU A 224 3.01 -27.38 -2.30
C LEU A 224 3.40 -28.50 -3.28
N LYS A 225 2.85 -28.47 -4.48
CA LYS A 225 3.09 -29.46 -5.53
C LYS A 225 4.07 -28.96 -6.59
N HIS A 226 4.09 -27.66 -6.84
CA HIS A 226 4.84 -27.06 -7.95
C HIS A 226 5.62 -25.85 -7.50
N LEU A 227 6.90 -25.81 -7.87
CA LEU A 227 7.73 -24.61 -7.82
C LEU A 227 7.97 -24.14 -9.25
N ILE A 228 7.44 -22.98 -9.61
CA ILE A 228 7.53 -22.41 -10.96
C ILE A 228 8.55 -21.28 -10.92
N VAL A 229 9.59 -21.40 -11.71
CA VAL A 229 10.75 -20.49 -11.69
C VAL A 229 10.84 -19.71 -13.00
N LEU A 230 10.93 -18.41 -12.91
CA LEU A 230 11.36 -17.54 -14.00
C LEU A 230 12.89 -17.54 -14.06
N THR A 231 13.42 -18.08 -15.15
CA THR A 231 14.88 -18.11 -15.37
C THR A 231 15.41 -16.74 -15.79
N LYS A 232 16.74 -16.58 -15.71
CA LYS A 232 17.45 -15.39 -16.22
C LYS A 232 17.20 -15.11 -17.71
N ASN A 233 16.82 -16.13 -18.46
CA ASN A 233 16.48 -16.03 -19.89
C ASN A 233 15.00 -15.67 -20.12
N SER A 234 14.26 -15.32 -19.09
CA SER A 234 12.81 -15.03 -19.13
C SER A 234 11.95 -16.22 -19.57
N GLU A 235 12.39 -17.42 -19.27
CA GLU A 235 11.66 -18.67 -19.52
C GLU A 235 11.06 -19.18 -18.21
N TRP A 236 9.83 -19.70 -18.29
CA TRP A 236 9.19 -20.41 -17.20
C TRP A 236 9.62 -21.86 -17.18
N VAL A 237 10.10 -22.33 -16.04
CA VAL A 237 10.42 -23.73 -15.80
C VAL A 237 9.72 -24.23 -14.54
N VAL A 238 9.35 -25.49 -14.52
CA VAL A 238 8.91 -26.17 -13.31
C VAL A 238 10.14 -26.85 -12.72
N ALA A 239 10.60 -26.37 -11.58
CA ALA A 239 11.58 -27.10 -10.78
C ALA A 239 10.83 -28.30 -10.18
N ALA A 240 11.48 -29.49 -10.17
CA ALA A 240 10.86 -30.77 -9.85
C ALA A 240 9.86 -30.73 -8.70
N ALA A 241 8.80 -31.54 -8.83
CA ALA A 241 7.80 -31.73 -7.79
C ALA A 241 8.47 -32.10 -6.46
N ILE A 242 8.21 -31.32 -5.42
CA ILE A 242 8.90 -31.39 -4.12
C ILE A 242 8.55 -32.65 -3.31
N ALA A 243 7.64 -33.47 -3.80
CA ALA A 243 7.26 -34.74 -3.18
C ALA A 243 8.37 -35.79 -3.35
N GLY A 244 9.35 -35.82 -2.43
CA GLY A 244 10.28 -36.93 -2.32
C GLY A 244 11.78 -36.65 -2.44
N GLY A 245 12.21 -35.39 -2.43
CA GLY A 245 13.65 -35.08 -2.23
C GLY A 245 14.60 -35.41 -3.37
N ARG A 246 14.12 -35.56 -4.61
CA ARG A 246 14.98 -35.69 -5.80
C ARG A 246 14.87 -34.44 -6.65
N THR A 247 15.99 -33.77 -6.84
CA THR A 247 16.18 -32.71 -7.85
C THR A 247 16.27 -33.35 -9.21
N GLU A 248 15.14 -33.50 -9.90
CA GLU A 248 15.15 -33.74 -11.34
C GLU A 248 15.49 -32.43 -12.06
N GLU A 249 16.08 -32.50 -13.25
CA GLU A 249 16.37 -31.29 -14.04
C GLU A 249 15.09 -30.47 -14.26
N PRO A 250 15.16 -29.13 -14.13
CA PRO A 250 13.98 -28.28 -14.35
C PRO A 250 13.43 -28.49 -15.76
N LEU A 251 12.17 -28.82 -15.85
CA LEU A 251 11.48 -28.99 -17.14
C LEU A 251 10.88 -27.65 -17.58
N PRO A 252 11.02 -27.29 -18.87
CA PRO A 252 10.30 -26.14 -19.40
C PRO A 252 8.80 -26.27 -19.08
N LEU A 253 8.19 -25.19 -18.58
CA LEU A 253 6.76 -25.15 -18.39
C LEU A 253 6.11 -25.20 -19.78
N ARG A 254 5.79 -26.43 -20.21
CA ARG A 254 5.19 -26.65 -21.52
C ARG A 254 3.83 -26.00 -21.54
N THR A 255 3.66 -25.02 -22.40
CA THR A 255 2.36 -24.50 -22.73
C THR A 255 1.58 -25.58 -23.44
N ALA A 256 0.65 -26.22 -22.72
CA ALA A 256 -0.53 -26.79 -23.38
C ALA A 256 -1.19 -25.65 -24.18
N ALA A 257 -2.10 -25.99 -25.10
CA ALA A 257 -2.76 -24.96 -25.90
C ALA A 257 -3.19 -23.78 -25.00
N ALA A 258 -2.83 -22.56 -25.41
CA ALA A 258 -3.21 -21.35 -24.68
C ALA A 258 -4.72 -21.39 -24.42
N THR A 259 -5.15 -21.22 -23.16
CA THR A 259 -6.58 -21.16 -22.87
C THR A 259 -7.08 -19.74 -23.07
N THR A 260 -8.09 -19.60 -23.93
CA THR A 260 -8.85 -18.34 -24.05
C THR A 260 -10.01 -18.29 -23.07
N ASN A 261 -10.35 -19.41 -22.45
CA ASN A 261 -11.43 -19.46 -21.47
C ASN A 261 -10.99 -18.88 -20.14
N THR A 262 -11.76 -17.93 -19.65
CA THR A 262 -11.63 -17.38 -18.30
C THR A 262 -12.63 -18.13 -17.40
N GLU A 263 -12.15 -18.66 -16.28
CA GLU A 263 -12.99 -19.40 -15.33
C GLU A 263 -14.14 -18.53 -14.82
N LYS A 264 -15.36 -19.04 -14.89
CA LYS A 264 -16.53 -18.37 -14.35
C LYS A 264 -16.57 -18.55 -12.84
N THR A 265 -16.32 -17.48 -12.12
CA THR A 265 -16.37 -17.46 -10.65
C THR A 265 -17.63 -16.77 -10.17
N SER A 266 -18.05 -17.04 -8.93
CA SER A 266 -18.95 -16.13 -8.23
C SER A 266 -18.26 -14.79 -8.04
N ALA A 267 -19.00 -13.70 -8.05
CA ALA A 267 -18.48 -12.36 -7.76
C ALA A 267 -17.78 -12.29 -6.38
N GLU A 268 -18.25 -13.08 -5.41
CA GLU A 268 -17.73 -13.20 -4.04
C GLU A 268 -16.67 -14.31 -3.87
N ASP A 269 -16.31 -15.06 -4.93
CA ASP A 269 -15.20 -16.02 -4.82
C ASP A 269 -13.90 -15.30 -4.45
N VAL A 270 -13.13 -15.94 -3.56
CA VAL A 270 -11.84 -15.41 -3.12
C VAL A 270 -10.85 -15.44 -4.26
N MET A 271 -10.33 -14.28 -4.60
CA MET A 271 -9.36 -14.12 -5.69
C MET A 271 -7.95 -13.82 -5.18
N MET A 272 -7.82 -13.25 -3.97
CA MET A 272 -6.54 -12.85 -3.43
C MET A 272 -6.52 -12.88 -1.89
N LEU A 273 -5.37 -13.30 -1.33
CA LEU A 273 -5.07 -13.22 0.09
C LEU A 273 -3.81 -12.37 0.29
N ILE A 274 -3.94 -11.20 0.90
CA ILE A 274 -2.79 -10.37 1.28
C ILE A 274 -2.55 -10.51 2.78
N TYR A 275 -1.32 -10.90 3.15
CA TYR A 275 -0.93 -11.03 4.55
C TYR A 275 -0.34 -9.74 5.07
N THR A 276 -0.94 -9.20 6.13
CA THR A 276 -0.45 -8.03 6.86
C THR A 276 0.18 -8.44 8.19
N SER A 277 1.11 -7.62 8.69
CA SER A 277 1.69 -7.82 10.03
C SER A 277 0.63 -7.54 11.10
N GLY A 278 0.23 -8.57 11.84
CA GLY A 278 -0.68 -8.38 12.97
C GLY A 278 0.05 -7.81 14.21
N THR A 279 -0.65 -7.02 15.01
CA THR A 279 -0.16 -6.53 16.32
C THR A 279 0.24 -7.67 17.27
N THR A 280 -0.35 -8.86 17.12
CA THR A 280 -0.05 -10.07 17.90
C THR A 280 1.13 -10.89 17.38
N GLY A 281 1.83 -10.43 16.31
CA GLY A 281 2.97 -11.13 15.71
C GLY A 281 2.62 -12.27 14.73
N ARG A 282 1.35 -12.74 14.68
CA ARG A 282 0.89 -13.69 13.66
C ARG A 282 0.31 -12.92 12.46
N PRO A 283 0.76 -13.20 11.21
CA PRO A 283 0.21 -12.55 10.03
C PRO A 283 -1.32 -12.75 9.91
N LYS A 284 -2.01 -11.74 9.36
CA LYS A 284 -3.44 -11.78 9.06
C LYS A 284 -3.62 -11.90 7.56
N GLY A 285 -4.22 -12.97 7.06
CA GLY A 285 -4.57 -13.12 5.65
C GLY A 285 -5.89 -12.40 5.35
N THR A 286 -5.84 -11.21 4.74
CA THR A 286 -7.04 -10.46 4.35
C THR A 286 -7.64 -11.05 3.09
N VAL A 287 -8.97 -11.27 3.12
CA VAL A 287 -9.71 -11.94 2.05
C VAL A 287 -10.27 -10.92 1.07
N HIS A 288 -9.92 -11.05 -0.21
CA HIS A 288 -10.39 -10.18 -1.29
C HIS A 288 -11.03 -10.99 -2.42
N THR A 289 -12.13 -10.44 -2.96
CA THR A 289 -12.99 -11.09 -3.95
C THR A 289 -12.89 -10.42 -5.31
N HIS A 290 -13.42 -11.10 -6.36
CA HIS A 290 -13.42 -10.57 -7.72
C HIS A 290 -14.19 -9.25 -7.85
N CYS A 291 -15.32 -9.09 -7.16
CA CYS A 291 -16.08 -7.83 -7.17
C CYS A 291 -15.60 -6.81 -6.13
N GLY A 292 -14.64 -7.16 -5.26
CA GLY A 292 -14.20 -6.28 -4.16
C GLY A 292 -13.00 -5.41 -4.53
N PHE A 293 -11.80 -5.96 -4.31
CA PHE A 293 -10.53 -5.24 -4.42
C PHE A 293 -10.32 -4.53 -5.76
N PRO A 294 -10.54 -5.17 -6.92
CA PRO A 294 -10.26 -4.54 -8.21
C PRO A 294 -11.16 -3.33 -8.49
N ILE A 295 -12.43 -3.41 -8.09
CA ILE A 295 -13.41 -2.34 -8.31
C ILE A 295 -13.06 -1.12 -7.45
N LYS A 296 -12.71 -1.37 -6.17
CA LYS A 296 -12.26 -0.29 -5.28
C LYS A 296 -10.97 0.35 -5.76
N ALA A 297 -9.99 -0.43 -6.19
CA ALA A 297 -8.75 0.08 -6.76
C ALA A 297 -8.99 0.96 -7.99
N ALA A 298 -9.86 0.54 -8.90
CA ALA A 298 -10.22 1.31 -10.07
C ALA A 298 -10.98 2.60 -9.71
N GLN A 299 -11.92 2.55 -8.77
CA GLN A 299 -12.67 3.70 -8.29
C GLN A 299 -11.76 4.74 -7.62
N ASP A 300 -10.78 4.31 -6.83
CA ASP A 300 -9.78 5.20 -6.23
C ASP A 300 -8.95 5.94 -7.28
N MET A 301 -8.47 5.21 -8.28
CA MET A 301 -7.71 5.80 -9.37
C MET A 301 -8.58 6.74 -10.23
N TRP A 302 -9.82 6.36 -10.46
CA TRP A 302 -10.74 7.12 -11.31
C TRP A 302 -11.22 8.40 -10.63
N HIS A 303 -11.78 8.30 -9.42
CA HIS A 303 -12.38 9.43 -8.71
C HIS A 303 -11.38 10.23 -7.88
N GLY A 304 -10.41 9.58 -7.26
CA GLY A 304 -9.42 10.25 -6.40
C GLY A 304 -8.19 10.72 -7.16
N LEU A 305 -7.50 9.79 -7.83
CA LEU A 305 -6.30 10.13 -8.58
C LEU A 305 -6.60 10.84 -9.92
N ASP A 306 -7.84 10.81 -10.38
CA ASP A 306 -8.23 11.35 -11.69
C ASP A 306 -7.41 10.72 -12.84
N LEU A 307 -7.18 9.40 -12.77
CA LEU A 307 -6.40 8.69 -13.79
C LEU A 307 -7.24 8.47 -15.04
N HIS A 308 -6.73 8.93 -16.18
CA HIS A 308 -7.34 8.77 -17.50
C HIS A 308 -6.71 7.61 -18.26
N GLY A 309 -7.47 7.06 -19.21
CA GLY A 309 -7.00 5.91 -19.99
C GLY A 309 -5.77 6.20 -20.87
N ASP A 310 -5.44 7.44 -21.21
CA ASP A 310 -4.25 7.84 -21.97
C ASP A 310 -3.01 8.09 -21.09
N GLU A 311 -3.12 7.91 -19.78
CA GLU A 311 -2.06 8.21 -18.83
C GLU A 311 -1.17 7.00 -18.52
N THR A 312 0.03 7.30 -18.02
CA THR A 312 1.00 6.32 -17.50
C THR A 312 1.18 6.54 -16.01
N LEU A 313 0.78 5.56 -15.21
CA LEU A 313 0.96 5.57 -13.76
C LEU A 313 2.21 4.79 -13.38
N PHE A 314 3.13 5.45 -12.70
CA PHE A 314 4.28 4.82 -12.05
C PHE A 314 4.11 4.88 -10.54
N TRP A 315 4.08 3.73 -9.88
CA TRP A 315 4.10 3.64 -8.42
C TRP A 315 5.25 2.75 -7.98
N LEU A 316 6.20 3.32 -7.24
CA LEU A 316 7.31 2.56 -6.71
C LEU A 316 6.84 1.70 -5.53
N THR A 317 6.56 0.43 -5.80
CA THR A 317 5.99 -0.52 -4.84
C THR A 317 6.50 -1.94 -5.08
N ASP A 318 5.96 -2.89 -4.33
CA ASP A 318 6.20 -4.33 -4.45
C ASP A 318 4.85 -5.06 -4.45
N MET A 319 4.76 -6.19 -5.17
CA MET A 319 3.52 -6.94 -5.28
C MET A 319 3.04 -7.51 -3.94
N GLY A 320 3.94 -7.75 -3.00
CA GLY A 320 3.63 -8.21 -1.64
C GLY A 320 2.96 -7.17 -0.74
N TRP A 321 2.81 -5.92 -1.23
CA TRP A 321 2.07 -4.85 -0.57
C TRP A 321 0.79 -4.54 -1.34
N MET A 322 -0.22 -4.01 -0.65
CA MET A 322 -1.51 -3.65 -1.26
C MET A 322 -1.37 -2.81 -2.54
N MET A 323 -0.42 -1.88 -2.57
CA MET A 323 -0.24 -0.98 -3.72
C MET A 323 0.25 -1.68 -5.00
N GLY A 324 0.83 -2.88 -4.91
CA GLY A 324 1.19 -3.68 -6.09
C GLY A 324 -0.05 -4.16 -6.86
N PRO A 325 -0.90 -5.00 -6.27
CA PRO A 325 -2.16 -5.40 -6.88
C PRO A 325 -3.08 -4.21 -7.20
N TRP A 326 -3.11 -3.19 -6.35
CA TRP A 326 -3.88 -1.96 -6.58
C TRP A 326 -3.47 -1.29 -7.91
N LEU A 327 -2.14 -1.13 -8.15
CA LEU A 327 -1.61 -0.59 -9.40
C LEU A 327 -2.08 -1.41 -10.60
N VAL A 328 -1.99 -2.74 -10.54
CA VAL A 328 -2.35 -3.61 -11.67
C VAL A 328 -3.84 -3.54 -11.96
N PHE A 329 -4.69 -3.80 -10.97
CA PHE A 329 -6.13 -3.86 -11.18
C PHE A 329 -6.71 -2.52 -11.63
N GLY A 330 -6.41 -1.45 -10.90
CA GLY A 330 -6.98 -0.15 -11.20
C GLY A 330 -6.57 0.37 -12.56
N THR A 331 -5.28 0.27 -12.91
CA THR A 331 -4.77 0.72 -14.20
C THR A 331 -5.41 -0.03 -15.37
N LEU A 332 -5.50 -1.37 -15.26
CA LEU A 332 -6.04 -2.19 -16.35
C LEU A 332 -7.55 -2.02 -16.52
N VAL A 333 -8.33 -1.84 -15.44
CA VAL A 333 -9.78 -1.53 -15.55
C VAL A 333 -9.99 -0.24 -16.35
N LEU A 334 -9.15 0.78 -16.10
CA LEU A 334 -9.26 2.11 -16.73
C LEU A 334 -8.66 2.16 -18.14
N GLY A 335 -8.04 1.07 -18.63
CA GLY A 335 -7.38 1.06 -19.94
C GLY A 335 -6.15 1.97 -20.01
N ALA A 336 -5.52 2.28 -18.88
CA ALA A 336 -4.32 3.11 -18.77
C ALA A 336 -3.02 2.27 -18.87
N THR A 337 -1.87 2.90 -18.80
CA THR A 337 -0.56 2.24 -18.82
C THR A 337 0.04 2.20 -17.40
N MET A 338 0.48 1.05 -16.94
CA MET A 338 1.30 0.97 -15.71
C MET A 338 2.78 0.91 -16.04
N MET A 339 3.58 1.51 -15.16
CA MET A 339 5.03 1.35 -15.18
C MET A 339 5.49 0.58 -13.95
N LEU A 340 6.31 -0.44 -14.16
CA LEU A 340 6.96 -1.26 -13.16
C LEU A 340 8.46 -0.96 -13.15
N TYR A 341 9.06 -0.94 -11.98
CA TYR A 341 10.50 -0.82 -11.82
C TYR A 341 11.01 -1.82 -10.79
N ASP A 342 11.98 -2.63 -11.22
CA ASP A 342 12.71 -3.55 -10.34
C ASP A 342 14.13 -3.04 -10.12
N GLY A 343 14.36 -2.39 -8.97
CA GLY A 343 15.64 -1.79 -8.63
C GLY A 343 15.54 -0.79 -7.47
N ALA A 344 16.68 -0.24 -7.04
CA ALA A 344 16.73 0.81 -6.04
C ALA A 344 16.41 2.19 -6.65
N PRO A 345 15.67 3.06 -5.93
CA PRO A 345 15.19 4.35 -6.48
C PRO A 345 16.30 5.39 -6.72
N ASP A 346 17.48 5.14 -6.16
CA ASP A 346 18.64 6.03 -6.19
C ASP A 346 19.91 5.34 -6.75
N PHE A 347 19.72 4.26 -7.52
CA PHE A 347 20.82 3.52 -8.15
C PHE A 347 20.52 3.27 -9.66
N PRO A 348 21.49 3.39 -10.57
CA PRO A 348 22.92 3.66 -10.34
C PRO A 348 23.25 5.12 -9.97
N GLY A 349 22.30 6.02 -10.07
CA GLY A 349 22.44 7.43 -9.71
C GLY A 349 21.27 7.95 -8.88
N PRO A 350 21.47 9.05 -8.14
CA PRO A 350 20.43 9.63 -7.27
C PRO A 350 19.24 10.21 -8.06
N ASP A 351 19.37 10.33 -9.36
CA ASP A 351 18.37 10.83 -10.30
C ASP A 351 17.47 9.74 -10.89
N ARG A 352 17.64 8.49 -10.47
CA ARG A 352 17.01 7.32 -11.10
C ARG A 352 15.50 7.46 -11.28
N VAL A 353 14.79 7.88 -10.25
CA VAL A 353 13.32 8.05 -10.32
C VAL A 353 12.93 9.09 -11.37
N TRP A 354 13.64 10.21 -11.42
CA TRP A 354 13.36 11.29 -12.37
C TRP A 354 13.66 10.87 -13.82
N LYS A 355 14.75 10.13 -14.00
CA LYS A 355 15.11 9.53 -15.28
C LYS A 355 14.01 8.59 -15.77
N LEU A 356 13.52 7.69 -14.92
CA LEU A 356 12.42 6.78 -15.25
C LEU A 356 11.16 7.55 -15.67
N CYS A 357 10.82 8.63 -14.95
CA CYS A 357 9.68 9.48 -15.31
C CYS A 357 9.83 10.10 -16.70
N THR A 358 11.03 10.56 -17.05
CA THR A 358 11.33 11.15 -18.36
C THR A 358 11.29 10.12 -19.47
N ASP A 359 12.04 9.02 -19.31
CA ASP A 359 12.23 7.99 -20.35
C ASP A 359 10.91 7.29 -20.71
N HIS A 360 10.05 7.09 -19.73
CA HIS A 360 8.76 6.39 -19.89
C HIS A 360 7.56 7.33 -19.96
N LYS A 361 7.80 8.66 -20.02
CA LYS A 361 6.73 9.67 -20.14
C LYS A 361 5.63 9.51 -19.10
N VAL A 362 6.04 9.27 -17.86
CA VAL A 362 5.12 9.10 -16.72
C VAL A 362 4.28 10.36 -16.55
N THR A 363 2.97 10.19 -16.39
CA THR A 363 2.03 11.31 -16.19
C THR A 363 1.55 11.41 -14.75
N ALA A 364 1.49 10.27 -14.03
CA ALA A 364 1.14 10.21 -12.62
C ALA A 364 2.22 9.42 -11.86
N LEU A 365 2.81 10.06 -10.84
CA LEU A 365 3.88 9.45 -10.03
C LEU A 365 3.41 9.21 -8.60
N GLY A 366 3.35 7.93 -8.20
CA GLY A 366 3.06 7.50 -6.84
C GLY A 366 4.33 7.37 -6.01
N VAL A 367 4.35 8.00 -4.83
CA VAL A 367 5.50 8.06 -3.93
C VAL A 367 5.09 7.77 -2.48
N SER A 368 6.09 7.46 -1.64
CA SER A 368 5.93 7.54 -0.19
C SER A 368 6.62 8.80 0.35
N PRO A 369 6.18 9.37 1.48
CA PRO A 369 6.88 10.48 2.14
C PRO A 369 8.35 10.17 2.42
N THR A 370 8.66 8.95 2.82
CA THR A 370 10.06 8.50 3.05
C THR A 370 10.90 8.50 1.78
N LEU A 371 10.34 8.06 0.64
CA LEU A 371 11.06 8.13 -0.64
C LEU A 371 11.44 9.58 -0.95
N ILE A 372 10.52 10.52 -0.77
CA ILE A 372 10.76 11.93 -1.04
C ILE A 372 11.79 12.53 -0.07
N ARG A 373 11.73 12.17 1.23
CA ARG A 373 12.77 12.56 2.20
C ARG A 373 14.15 12.06 1.78
N ALA A 374 14.24 10.84 1.26
CA ALA A 374 15.50 10.27 0.80
C ALA A 374 16.02 10.96 -0.48
N LEU A 375 15.16 11.21 -1.46
CA LEU A 375 15.55 11.83 -2.74
C LEU A 375 15.92 13.31 -2.58
N ARG A 376 15.22 14.06 -1.70
CA ARG A 376 15.51 15.47 -1.41
C ARG A 376 16.96 15.71 -0.95
N LYS A 377 17.58 14.73 -0.29
CA LYS A 377 18.97 14.84 0.19
C LYS A 377 19.99 15.08 -0.94
N TYR A 378 19.65 14.71 -2.17
CA TYR A 378 20.52 14.85 -3.33
C TYR A 378 20.46 16.22 -4.00
N GLY A 379 19.57 17.11 -3.53
CA GLY A 379 19.44 18.49 -3.97
C GLY A 379 18.55 18.68 -5.21
N ASP A 380 18.18 19.93 -5.44
CA ASP A 380 17.23 20.34 -6.47
C ASP A 380 17.82 20.20 -7.88
N GLU A 381 19.13 20.38 -8.03
CA GLU A 381 19.82 20.29 -9.34
C GLU A 381 19.65 18.93 -9.99
N ILE A 382 19.56 17.85 -9.18
CA ILE A 382 19.36 16.49 -9.68
C ILE A 382 18.02 16.38 -10.42
N VAL A 383 16.96 16.97 -9.85
CA VAL A 383 15.62 17.01 -10.45
C VAL A 383 15.63 17.83 -11.74
N ASN A 384 16.28 19.01 -11.70
CA ASN A 384 16.27 19.98 -12.80
C ASN A 384 17.00 19.52 -14.07
N ARG A 385 17.78 18.42 -14.01
CA ARG A 385 18.41 17.79 -15.19
C ARG A 385 17.43 17.03 -16.06
N HIS A 386 16.21 16.76 -15.57
CA HIS A 386 15.24 15.91 -16.23
C HIS A 386 14.04 16.69 -16.76
N ASP A 387 13.55 16.30 -17.94
CA ASP A 387 12.30 16.83 -18.48
C ASP A 387 11.09 16.10 -17.86
N LEU A 388 10.53 16.69 -16.82
CA LEU A 388 9.36 16.19 -16.11
C LEU A 388 8.04 16.84 -16.59
N THR A 389 8.02 17.47 -17.76
CA THR A 389 6.84 18.20 -18.28
C THR A 389 5.65 17.29 -18.60
N LYS A 390 5.86 15.98 -18.70
CA LYS A 390 4.77 15.00 -18.86
C LYS A 390 4.05 14.68 -17.56
N LEU A 391 4.67 14.90 -16.41
CA LEU A 391 3.97 14.74 -15.12
C LEU A 391 2.81 15.73 -15.03
N ARG A 392 1.67 15.22 -14.59
CA ARG A 392 0.42 15.97 -14.38
C ARG A 392 0.04 15.99 -12.90
N LYS A 393 0.43 14.98 -12.14
CA LYS A 393 0.06 14.82 -10.73
C LYS A 393 1.01 13.89 -9.99
N PHE A 394 1.01 14.02 -8.66
CA PHE A 394 1.61 13.06 -7.75
C PHE A 394 0.52 12.38 -6.92
N ALA A 395 0.78 11.16 -6.49
CA ALA A 395 0.00 10.50 -5.46
C ALA A 395 0.92 10.03 -4.33
N SER A 396 0.42 9.94 -3.11
CA SER A 396 1.26 9.55 -1.99
C SER A 396 0.50 8.78 -0.92
N THR A 397 1.12 7.70 -0.42
CA THR A 397 0.60 6.90 0.69
C THR A 397 1.72 6.26 1.50
N GLY A 398 1.34 5.59 2.59
CA GLY A 398 2.21 4.73 3.41
C GLY A 398 2.47 5.26 4.81
N GLU A 399 2.54 6.56 4.98
CA GLU A 399 2.75 7.22 6.27
C GLU A 399 2.31 8.69 6.21
N PRO A 400 2.08 9.36 7.36
CA PRO A 400 1.79 10.80 7.39
C PRO A 400 2.95 11.62 6.82
N TRP A 401 2.61 12.71 6.15
CA TRP A 401 3.57 13.67 5.63
C TRP A 401 4.08 14.66 6.70
N ASN A 402 5.32 15.10 6.51
CA ASN A 402 5.82 16.34 7.09
C ASN A 402 5.67 17.47 6.06
N PRO A 403 5.39 18.73 6.46
CA PRO A 403 5.19 19.83 5.52
C PRO A 403 6.40 20.09 4.60
N ASP A 404 7.62 20.09 5.11
CA ASP A 404 8.83 20.41 4.35
C ASP A 404 9.08 19.51 3.14
N PRO A 405 9.12 18.15 3.25
CA PRO A 405 9.30 17.28 2.09
C PRO A 405 8.09 17.33 1.15
N TRP A 406 6.87 17.54 1.66
CA TRP A 406 5.68 17.73 0.84
C TRP A 406 5.81 19.00 -0.01
N LEU A 407 6.19 20.14 0.62
CA LEU A 407 6.42 21.42 -0.07
C LEU A 407 7.58 21.33 -1.07
N TRP A 408 8.63 20.57 -0.76
CA TRP A 408 9.72 20.34 -1.71
C TRP A 408 9.23 19.58 -2.96
N LEU A 409 8.46 18.51 -2.79
CA LEU A 409 7.86 17.79 -3.91
C LEU A 409 6.98 18.73 -4.76
N PHE A 410 6.15 19.53 -4.11
CA PHE A 410 5.26 20.48 -4.77
C PHE A 410 6.04 21.58 -5.53
N ARG A 411 6.99 22.26 -4.85
CA ARG A 411 7.66 23.45 -5.39
C ARG A 411 8.77 23.11 -6.38
N VAL A 412 9.56 22.09 -6.09
CA VAL A 412 10.75 21.72 -6.89
C VAL A 412 10.36 20.78 -8.01
N VAL A 413 9.81 19.61 -7.68
CA VAL A 413 9.47 18.59 -8.68
C VAL A 413 8.21 18.99 -9.45
N GLY A 414 7.18 19.41 -8.74
CA GLY A 414 5.90 19.85 -9.30
C GLY A 414 5.89 21.29 -9.83
N ARG A 415 7.01 22.03 -9.65
CA ARG A 415 7.17 23.44 -10.10
C ARG A 415 6.05 24.35 -9.57
N GLY A 416 5.48 24.06 -8.39
CA GLY A 416 4.36 24.77 -7.79
C GLY A 416 3.03 24.67 -8.54
N LYS A 417 2.87 23.67 -9.41
CA LYS A 417 1.71 23.53 -10.30
C LYS A 417 0.97 22.21 -10.19
N LEU A 418 1.69 21.12 -9.86
CA LEU A 418 1.12 19.78 -9.89
C LEU A 418 0.49 19.43 -8.54
N PRO A 419 -0.75 18.90 -8.52
CA PRO A 419 -1.39 18.46 -7.28
C PRO A 419 -0.66 17.25 -6.69
N ILE A 420 -0.67 17.18 -5.35
CA ILE A 420 -0.21 16.00 -4.60
C ILE A 420 -1.45 15.36 -3.98
N ILE A 421 -1.90 14.29 -4.59
CA ILE A 421 -3.07 13.52 -4.16
C ILE A 421 -2.65 12.63 -2.97
N ASN A 422 -2.88 13.10 -1.77
CA ASN A 422 -2.69 12.31 -0.56
C ASN A 422 -3.71 11.17 -0.52
N TYR A 423 -3.29 9.99 -0.03
CA TYR A 423 -4.07 8.77 -0.05
C TYR A 423 -3.83 7.98 1.25
N SER A 424 -4.88 7.79 2.04
CA SER A 424 -4.85 7.00 3.27
C SER A 424 -5.92 5.93 3.26
N GLY A 425 -5.52 4.72 3.64
CA GLY A 425 -6.38 3.56 3.70
C GLY A 425 -5.59 2.34 4.15
N GLY A 426 -5.96 1.17 3.66
CA GLY A 426 -5.29 -0.06 4.08
C GLY A 426 -5.63 -1.26 3.22
N THR A 427 -4.93 -2.36 3.50
CA THR A 427 -5.15 -3.64 2.80
C THR A 427 -6.59 -4.11 2.98
N GLU A 428 -7.11 -4.03 4.19
CA GLU A 428 -8.48 -4.46 4.53
C GLU A 428 -9.56 -3.56 3.91
N ILE A 429 -9.17 -2.35 3.51
CA ILE A 429 -10.04 -1.40 2.79
C ILE A 429 -10.07 -1.69 1.29
N SER A 430 -9.07 -2.41 0.77
CA SER A 430 -8.77 -2.57 -0.67
C SER A 430 -8.41 -1.27 -1.37
N GLY A 431 -8.03 -0.25 -0.60
CA GLY A 431 -7.81 1.06 -1.15
C GLY A 431 -7.84 2.18 -0.11
N GLY A 432 -8.34 3.34 -0.53
CA GLY A 432 -8.43 4.56 0.27
C GLY A 432 -9.74 4.71 1.05
N ILE A 433 -9.60 5.26 2.25
CA ILE A 433 -10.68 5.86 3.02
C ILE A 433 -10.72 7.35 2.69
N LEU A 434 -9.56 8.00 2.86
CA LEU A 434 -9.36 9.42 2.60
C LEU A 434 -8.45 9.61 1.39
N MET A 435 -8.74 10.59 0.57
CA MET A 435 -7.92 10.93 -0.59
C MET A 435 -8.00 12.43 -0.92
N GLY A 436 -6.97 12.95 -1.58
CA GLY A 436 -7.08 14.19 -2.33
C GLY A 436 -7.92 14.00 -3.59
N ASN A 437 -8.40 15.08 -4.17
CA ASN A 437 -9.01 15.07 -5.49
C ASN A 437 -8.72 16.39 -6.22
N VAL A 438 -8.99 16.42 -7.52
CA VAL A 438 -8.70 17.59 -8.35
C VAL A 438 -9.83 18.62 -8.39
N LEU A 439 -10.88 18.47 -7.58
CA LEU A 439 -11.96 19.46 -7.44
C LEU A 439 -11.73 20.43 -6.29
N THR A 440 -10.91 20.06 -5.29
CA THR A 440 -10.73 20.83 -4.06
C THR A 440 -9.32 21.43 -3.97
N PRO A 441 -9.19 22.67 -3.46
CA PRO A 441 -7.89 23.25 -3.14
C PRO A 441 -7.11 22.38 -2.14
N MET A 442 -5.78 22.48 -2.14
CA MET A 442 -4.92 21.64 -1.30
C MET A 442 -4.07 22.47 -0.34
N LYS A 443 -4.04 22.02 0.91
CA LYS A 443 -3.05 22.43 1.92
C LYS A 443 -1.97 21.33 2.04
N PRO A 444 -0.73 21.70 2.48
CA PRO A 444 0.29 20.69 2.76
C PRO A 444 -0.20 19.61 3.71
N CYS A 445 0.08 18.36 3.40
CA CYS A 445 -0.24 17.17 4.20
C CYS A 445 -1.73 16.83 4.34
N ALA A 446 -2.65 17.66 3.86
CA ALA A 446 -4.08 17.45 3.97
C ALA A 446 -4.61 16.42 2.95
N PHE A 447 -5.80 15.87 3.26
CA PHE A 447 -6.66 15.15 2.33
C PHE A 447 -7.87 16.01 2.01
N SER A 448 -8.40 15.93 0.80
CA SER A 448 -9.67 16.61 0.46
C SER A 448 -10.85 16.06 1.28
N GLY A 449 -10.79 14.79 1.67
CA GLY A 449 -11.81 14.13 2.46
C GLY A 449 -11.97 12.64 2.15
N PRO A 450 -13.07 12.02 2.56
CA PRO A 450 -13.40 10.66 2.17
C PRO A 450 -13.57 10.56 0.65
N LEU A 451 -13.22 9.39 0.10
CA LEU A 451 -13.60 9.05 -1.27
C LEU A 451 -15.12 8.87 -1.39
N PRO A 452 -15.73 9.15 -2.53
CA PRO A 452 -17.13 8.79 -2.75
C PRO A 452 -17.39 7.31 -2.43
N GLY A 453 -18.47 7.02 -1.72
CA GLY A 453 -18.79 5.69 -1.22
C GLY A 453 -18.13 5.29 0.10
N MET A 454 -17.30 6.16 0.69
CA MET A 454 -16.66 5.94 1.98
C MET A 454 -17.33 6.82 3.05
N ALA A 455 -18.19 6.23 3.88
CA ALA A 455 -18.88 6.91 4.96
C ALA A 455 -17.98 7.13 6.19
N ALA A 456 -16.81 7.76 5.97
CA ALA A 456 -15.83 8.00 7.03
C ALA A 456 -16.25 9.15 7.95
N ASP A 457 -15.87 9.05 9.23
CA ASP A 457 -16.11 10.07 10.25
C ASP A 457 -14.97 10.10 11.28
N VAL A 458 -14.85 11.21 12.00
CA VAL A 458 -13.95 11.35 13.15
C VAL A 458 -14.79 11.44 14.41
N VAL A 459 -14.52 10.54 15.36
CA VAL A 459 -15.36 10.41 16.54
C VAL A 459 -14.58 10.51 17.84
N ASP A 460 -15.27 10.94 18.89
CA ASP A 460 -14.79 10.95 20.27
C ASP A 460 -14.81 9.53 20.90
N GLU A 461 -14.48 9.45 22.18
CA GLU A 461 -14.47 8.17 22.94
C GLU A 461 -15.86 7.52 23.05
N ASN A 462 -16.92 8.29 22.90
CA ASN A 462 -18.31 7.83 22.95
C ASN A 462 -18.89 7.49 21.58
N GLY A 463 -18.10 7.68 20.48
CA GLY A 463 -18.56 7.45 19.11
C GLY A 463 -19.32 8.63 18.49
N ASN A 464 -19.35 9.80 19.16
CA ASN A 464 -19.98 11.00 18.63
C ASN A 464 -19.06 11.69 17.63
N SER A 465 -19.62 12.19 16.53
CA SER A 465 -18.87 12.96 15.52
C SER A 465 -18.28 14.24 16.11
N ILE A 466 -17.01 14.49 15.80
CA ILE A 466 -16.30 15.71 16.25
C ILE A 466 -15.60 16.40 15.08
N ARG A 467 -15.43 17.74 15.21
CA ARG A 467 -14.74 18.59 14.25
C ARG A 467 -13.76 19.50 15.01
N GLY A 468 -12.68 19.94 14.35
CA GLY A 468 -11.66 20.79 14.96
C GLY A 468 -10.84 20.12 16.07
N LYS A 469 -10.98 18.81 16.26
CA LYS A 469 -10.30 18.03 17.30
C LYS A 469 -9.86 16.68 16.74
N VAL A 470 -8.84 16.11 17.38
CA VAL A 470 -8.35 14.76 17.06
C VAL A 470 -9.29 13.72 17.65
N GLY A 471 -9.68 12.74 16.83
CA GLY A 471 -10.51 11.62 17.21
C GLY A 471 -10.18 10.35 16.44
N GLU A 472 -10.93 9.28 16.70
CA GLU A 472 -10.79 8.00 16.03
C GLU A 472 -11.40 8.04 14.63
N LEU A 473 -10.66 7.56 13.62
CA LEU A 473 -11.19 7.38 12.27
C LEU A 473 -12.08 6.14 12.22
N VAL A 474 -13.33 6.35 11.82
CA VAL A 474 -14.33 5.28 11.69
C VAL A 474 -14.98 5.31 10.31
N ILE A 475 -15.60 4.18 9.91
CA ILE A 475 -16.41 4.08 8.70
C ILE A 475 -17.78 3.53 9.10
N ARG A 476 -18.85 4.24 8.73
CA ARG A 476 -20.22 3.97 9.20
C ARG A 476 -21.02 3.05 8.26
N GLU A 477 -20.63 2.97 6.98
CA GLU A 477 -21.32 2.13 5.99
C GLU A 477 -20.30 1.23 5.28
N PRO A 478 -20.67 -0.01 4.91
CA PRO A 478 -19.79 -0.90 4.15
C PRO A 478 -19.58 -0.40 2.72
N TRP A 479 -18.45 -0.79 2.13
CA TRP A 479 -18.06 -0.46 0.77
C TRP A 479 -17.65 -1.74 0.03
N ILE A 480 -17.72 -1.71 -1.30
CA ILE A 480 -17.51 -2.90 -2.14
C ILE A 480 -16.14 -3.59 -1.92
N GLY A 481 -15.09 -2.77 -1.67
CA GLY A 481 -13.72 -3.25 -1.43
C GLY A 481 -13.44 -3.74 -0.02
N MET A 482 -14.40 -3.64 0.93
CA MET A 482 -14.20 -4.11 2.29
C MET A 482 -13.78 -5.58 2.29
N THR A 483 -12.71 -5.91 3.03
CA THR A 483 -12.29 -7.32 3.16
C THR A 483 -13.44 -8.20 3.61
N ARG A 484 -13.50 -9.43 3.13
CA ARG A 484 -14.49 -10.41 3.60
C ARG A 484 -14.07 -11.09 4.90
N GLY A 485 -13.11 -10.49 5.60
CA GLY A 485 -12.59 -10.97 6.88
C GLY A 485 -11.15 -11.45 6.80
N PHE A 486 -10.71 -12.16 7.83
CA PHE A 486 -9.42 -12.82 7.84
C PHE A 486 -9.57 -14.29 7.50
N TRP A 487 -8.64 -14.78 6.68
CA TRP A 487 -8.62 -16.17 6.22
C TRP A 487 -8.63 -17.13 7.41
N ARG A 488 -9.71 -17.94 7.52
CA ARG A 488 -9.92 -18.91 8.60
C ARG A 488 -9.87 -18.34 10.04
N ASP A 489 -10.03 -17.02 10.18
CA ASP A 489 -9.99 -16.36 11.48
C ASP A 489 -11.03 -15.22 11.59
N PRO A 490 -12.34 -15.55 11.44
CA PRO A 490 -13.40 -14.56 11.40
C PRO A 490 -13.56 -13.81 12.75
N GLN A 491 -13.30 -14.49 13.88
CA GLN A 491 -13.42 -13.84 15.19
C GLN A 491 -12.39 -12.73 15.35
N ARG A 492 -11.14 -12.97 14.97
CA ARG A 492 -10.09 -11.96 15.04
C ARG A 492 -10.40 -10.74 14.17
N TYR A 493 -11.08 -10.91 13.03
CA TYR A 493 -11.54 -9.83 12.19
C TYR A 493 -12.58 -8.96 12.93
N LEU A 494 -13.58 -9.58 13.55
CA LEU A 494 -14.61 -8.89 14.33
C LEU A 494 -13.99 -8.16 15.54
N ASP A 495 -13.10 -8.83 16.27
CA ASP A 495 -12.41 -8.25 17.41
C ASP A 495 -11.53 -7.05 17.03
N THR A 496 -10.93 -7.09 15.83
CA THR A 496 -10.03 -6.03 15.38
C THR A 496 -10.75 -4.76 14.98
N TYR A 497 -11.89 -4.86 14.25
CA TYR A 497 -12.49 -3.70 13.60
C TYR A 497 -13.90 -3.36 14.07
N TRP A 498 -14.63 -4.29 14.72
CA TRP A 498 -16.05 -4.16 15.00
C TRP A 498 -16.42 -4.27 16.49
N SER A 499 -15.40 -4.47 17.36
CA SER A 499 -15.64 -4.72 18.78
C SER A 499 -15.93 -3.48 19.61
N ARG A 500 -15.45 -2.29 19.18
CA ARG A 500 -15.54 -1.07 19.98
C ARG A 500 -16.94 -0.43 19.96
N TRP A 501 -17.56 -0.37 18.79
CA TRP A 501 -18.94 0.08 18.59
C TRP A 501 -19.63 -0.87 17.63
N SER A 502 -20.89 -1.22 17.92
CA SER A 502 -21.68 -2.07 17.02
C SER A 502 -21.92 -1.35 15.68
N ASP A 503 -21.79 -2.11 14.59
CA ASP A 503 -22.06 -1.63 13.23
C ASP A 503 -21.20 -0.45 12.74
N VAL A 504 -20.04 -0.22 13.37
CA VAL A 504 -19.06 0.82 12.99
C VAL A 504 -17.68 0.21 12.86
N TRP A 505 -17.08 0.35 11.68
CA TRP A 505 -15.69 -0.02 11.45
C TRP A 505 -14.73 0.96 12.12
N VAL A 506 -13.87 0.48 13.02
CA VAL A 506 -12.81 1.26 13.65
C VAL A 506 -11.50 1.00 12.92
N HIS A 507 -10.96 2.01 12.22
CA HIS A 507 -9.77 1.80 11.39
C HIS A 507 -8.46 1.72 12.19
N GLY A 508 -8.42 2.37 13.34
CA GLY A 508 -7.24 2.41 14.19
C GLY A 508 -6.26 3.52 13.80
N ASP A 509 -6.76 4.62 13.26
CA ASP A 509 -6.01 5.84 12.96
C ASP A 509 -6.59 7.02 13.72
N TRP A 510 -5.72 7.91 14.22
CA TRP A 510 -6.10 9.24 14.66
C TRP A 510 -6.28 10.15 13.46
N ALA A 511 -7.42 10.81 13.41
CA ALA A 511 -7.75 11.76 12.37
C ALA A 511 -8.32 13.06 12.96
N ALA A 512 -8.28 14.13 12.17
CA ALA A 512 -8.93 15.39 12.48
C ALA A 512 -9.47 16.03 11.20
N ILE A 513 -10.47 16.90 11.37
CA ILE A 513 -11.07 17.68 10.29
C ILE A 513 -10.96 19.15 10.70
N ASP A 514 -10.37 19.99 9.82
CA ASP A 514 -10.24 21.41 10.07
C ASP A 514 -11.54 22.19 9.75
N ASP A 515 -11.53 23.49 10.00
CA ASP A 515 -12.68 24.37 9.81
C ASP A 515 -13.05 24.53 8.32
N GLU A 516 -12.12 24.28 7.40
CA GLU A 516 -12.36 24.25 5.95
C GLU A 516 -12.78 22.88 5.41
N GLY A 517 -12.95 21.90 6.30
CA GLY A 517 -13.39 20.54 5.95
C GLY A 517 -12.30 19.60 5.43
N LEU A 518 -11.03 20.03 5.48
CA LEU A 518 -9.92 19.16 5.10
C LEU A 518 -9.57 18.18 6.21
N TRP A 519 -9.11 17.00 5.83
CA TRP A 519 -8.81 15.92 6.74
C TRP A 519 -7.31 15.73 6.93
N TYR A 520 -6.93 15.25 8.11
CA TYR A 520 -5.54 14.96 8.50
C TYR A 520 -5.47 13.63 9.21
N ILE A 521 -4.47 12.80 8.85
CA ILE A 521 -4.11 11.58 9.57
C ILE A 521 -2.89 11.87 10.44
N LEU A 522 -3.00 11.56 11.72
CA LEU A 522 -2.01 11.91 12.74
C LEU A 522 -1.23 10.69 13.26
N GLY A 523 -1.50 9.52 12.69
CA GLY A 523 -0.85 8.25 13.04
C GLY A 523 -1.82 7.21 13.53
N ARG A 524 -1.28 6.08 13.99
CA ARG A 524 -2.08 4.95 14.47
C ARG A 524 -2.63 5.22 15.87
N SER A 525 -3.90 4.86 16.10
CA SER A 525 -4.52 4.97 17.43
C SER A 525 -4.11 3.83 18.36
N ASP A 526 -3.74 2.67 17.79
CA ASP A 526 -3.20 1.51 18.51
C ASP A 526 -1.71 1.66 18.91
N ASP A 527 -0.95 2.56 18.22
CA ASP A 527 0.42 2.93 18.59
C ASP A 527 0.49 4.12 19.58
N THR A 528 -0.66 4.60 20.06
CA THR A 528 -0.74 5.80 20.93
C THR A 528 -0.01 5.60 22.23
N ILE A 529 0.85 6.55 22.59
CA ILE A 529 1.57 6.60 23.86
C ILE A 529 0.71 7.32 24.91
N LYS A 530 0.49 6.69 26.05
CA LYS A 530 -0.36 7.22 27.14
C LYS A 530 0.49 7.71 28.30
N ILE A 531 0.72 9.01 28.40
CA ILE A 531 1.59 9.62 29.41
C ILE A 531 0.75 10.46 30.38
N ALA A 532 0.66 10.06 31.64
CA ALA A 532 -0.09 10.78 32.67
C ALA A 532 -1.51 11.19 32.24
N GLY A 533 -2.24 10.27 31.61
CA GLY A 533 -3.61 10.50 31.12
C GLY A 533 -3.71 11.28 29.81
N LYS A 534 -2.62 11.78 29.24
CA LYS A 534 -2.57 12.38 27.91
C LYS A 534 -2.19 11.35 26.87
N ARG A 535 -2.75 11.50 25.66
CA ARG A 535 -2.43 10.66 24.50
C ARG A 535 -1.62 11.46 23.50
N VAL A 536 -0.59 10.85 22.93
CA VAL A 536 0.22 11.42 21.86
C VAL A 536 0.53 10.38 20.80
N GLY A 537 0.37 10.74 19.54
CA GLY A 537 0.77 9.90 18.42
C GLY A 537 2.30 9.92 18.24
N PRO A 538 2.96 8.77 18.03
CA PRO A 538 4.39 8.74 17.73
C PRO A 538 4.78 9.65 16.56
N ALA A 539 3.99 9.66 15.50
CA ALA A 539 4.25 10.47 14.31
C ALA A 539 4.27 11.98 14.59
N GLU A 540 3.47 12.45 15.54
CA GLU A 540 3.43 13.85 15.97
C GLU A 540 4.75 14.26 16.63
N VAL A 541 5.25 13.41 17.52
CA VAL A 541 6.56 13.60 18.17
C VAL A 541 7.70 13.53 17.14
N GLU A 542 7.68 12.51 16.28
CA GLU A 542 8.69 12.31 15.24
C GLU A 542 8.79 13.50 14.29
N SER A 543 7.64 14.10 13.93
CA SER A 543 7.59 15.29 13.09
C SER A 543 8.33 16.48 13.70
N ILE A 544 8.17 16.71 15.01
CA ILE A 544 8.88 17.77 15.73
C ILE A 544 10.38 17.49 15.75
N LEU A 545 10.78 16.24 15.99
CA LEU A 545 12.19 15.86 16.04
C LEU A 545 12.88 15.99 14.69
N VAL A 546 12.22 15.56 13.61
CA VAL A 546 12.76 15.65 12.24
C VAL A 546 12.80 17.09 11.70
N ALA A 547 11.98 17.99 12.24
CA ALA A 547 12.05 19.42 11.92
C ALA A 547 13.38 20.07 12.40
N HIS A 548 14.09 19.45 13.35
CA HIS A 548 15.40 19.94 13.78
C HIS A 548 16.46 19.78 12.68
N ALA A 549 17.28 20.81 12.48
CA ALA A 549 18.23 20.90 11.37
C ALA A 549 19.19 19.70 11.26
N GLN A 550 19.57 19.12 12.39
CA GLN A 550 20.55 18.03 12.47
C GLN A 550 19.93 16.62 12.48
N VAL A 551 18.60 16.48 12.56
CA VAL A 551 17.94 15.17 12.60
C VAL A 551 17.51 14.76 11.19
N SER A 552 17.86 13.54 10.78
CA SER A 552 17.44 12.96 9.50
C SER A 552 16.23 12.05 9.63
N GLU A 553 16.16 11.25 10.70
CA GLU A 553 15.09 10.31 10.98
C GLU A 553 14.82 10.24 12.49
N ALA A 554 13.58 9.94 12.86
CA ALA A 554 13.20 9.75 14.26
C ALA A 554 12.18 8.62 14.40
N ALA A 555 12.20 7.96 15.57
CA ALA A 555 11.16 7.05 16.03
C ALA A 555 10.83 7.32 17.49
N ALA A 556 9.54 7.39 17.80
CA ALA A 556 9.03 7.62 19.15
C ALA A 556 8.27 6.39 19.64
N VAL A 557 8.54 5.95 20.87
CA VAL A 557 7.88 4.79 21.48
C VAL A 557 7.50 5.06 22.92
N GLY A 558 6.36 4.52 23.34
CA GLY A 558 5.96 4.46 24.74
C GLY A 558 6.64 3.29 25.45
N VAL A 559 7.21 3.53 26.60
CA VAL A 559 7.80 2.50 27.45
C VAL A 559 7.19 2.56 28.84
N PRO A 560 7.03 1.44 29.54
CA PRO A 560 6.41 1.43 30.87
C PRO A 560 7.08 2.40 31.84
N ASP A 561 6.27 3.14 32.60
CA ASP A 561 6.68 4.06 33.64
C ASP A 561 5.75 3.88 34.86
N SER A 562 6.35 3.68 36.04
CA SER A 562 5.62 3.36 37.25
C SER A 562 4.70 4.47 37.78
N ILE A 563 4.94 5.73 37.36
CA ILE A 563 4.19 6.91 37.81
C ILE A 563 3.23 7.40 36.72
N LYS A 564 3.69 7.43 35.46
CA LYS A 564 2.97 8.06 34.34
C LYS A 564 2.21 7.04 33.47
N GLY A 565 2.29 5.74 33.79
CA GLY A 565 1.83 4.64 32.95
C GLY A 565 2.82 4.34 31.84
N GLU A 566 3.10 5.31 30.98
CA GLU A 566 4.17 5.25 29.96
C GLU A 566 5.02 6.51 30.00
N ALA A 567 6.26 6.38 29.55
CA ALA A 567 7.17 7.47 29.27
C ALA A 567 7.59 7.44 27.80
N LEU A 568 7.77 8.61 27.22
CA LEU A 568 8.21 8.78 25.84
C LEU A 568 9.72 8.57 25.74
N VAL A 569 10.15 7.67 24.86
CA VAL A 569 11.55 7.49 24.46
C VAL A 569 11.65 7.70 22.95
N CYS A 570 12.59 8.52 22.53
CA CYS A 570 12.79 8.86 21.13
C CYS A 570 14.17 8.41 20.65
N PHE A 571 14.21 7.83 19.46
CA PHE A 571 15.41 7.43 18.76
C PHE A 571 15.61 8.38 17.58
N CYS A 572 16.79 8.99 17.46
CA CYS A 572 17.10 9.95 16.41
C CYS A 572 18.35 9.52 15.64
N VAL A 573 18.27 9.59 14.32
CA VAL A 573 19.41 9.49 13.42
C VAL A 573 19.83 10.91 13.03
N LEU A 574 21.08 11.26 13.26
CA LEU A 574 21.63 12.55 12.85
C LEU A 574 21.99 12.56 11.36
N LYS A 575 22.07 13.73 10.75
CA LYS A 575 22.57 13.91 9.40
C LYS A 575 24.08 13.59 9.35
N ASN A 576 24.58 13.21 8.17
CA ASN A 576 26.00 12.88 7.98
C ASN A 576 26.88 14.06 8.37
N GLY A 577 27.87 13.80 9.24
CA GLY A 577 28.82 14.81 9.74
C GLY A 577 28.46 15.43 11.09
N ASP A 578 27.24 15.23 11.59
CA ASP A 578 26.82 15.70 12.89
C ASP A 578 27.15 14.69 14.00
N ASN A 579 27.63 15.18 15.14
CA ASN A 579 27.96 14.35 16.30
C ASN A 579 26.86 14.44 17.36
N ALA A 580 26.54 13.30 17.95
CA ALA A 580 25.61 13.23 19.08
C ALA A 580 26.17 14.03 20.28
N SER A 581 25.36 14.95 20.83
CA SER A 581 25.71 15.70 22.02
C SER A 581 24.55 15.79 23.01
N ALA A 582 24.87 16.06 24.26
CA ALA A 582 23.85 16.30 25.29
C ALA A 582 23.02 17.56 24.98
N ASP A 583 23.63 18.56 24.37
CA ASP A 583 22.96 19.81 24.00
C ASP A 583 21.88 19.57 22.94
N ILE A 584 22.20 18.85 21.87
CA ILE A 584 21.22 18.46 20.83
C ILE A 584 20.07 17.65 21.45
N ALA A 585 20.38 16.69 22.34
CA ALA A 585 19.35 15.90 23.02
C ALA A 585 18.43 16.80 23.87
N GLN A 586 19.00 17.80 24.53
CA GLN A 586 18.23 18.75 25.35
C GLN A 586 17.38 19.70 24.49
N GLU A 587 17.90 20.18 23.37
CA GLU A 587 17.16 21.01 22.41
C GLU A 587 15.96 20.23 21.83
N LEU A 588 16.16 18.97 21.45
CA LEU A 588 15.10 18.10 20.95
C LEU A 588 14.01 17.86 22.01
N LYS A 589 14.39 17.61 23.27
CA LYS A 589 13.43 17.51 24.38
C LYS A 589 12.63 18.78 24.59
N GLN A 590 13.31 19.93 24.52
CA GLN A 590 12.67 21.23 24.67
C GLN A 590 11.72 21.53 23.52
N SER A 591 12.05 21.16 22.29
CA SER A 591 11.17 21.33 21.14
C SER A 591 9.88 20.55 21.32
N VAL A 592 9.95 19.28 21.71
CA VAL A 592 8.75 18.48 22.01
C VAL A 592 7.97 19.08 23.19
N ALA A 593 8.67 19.52 24.26
CA ALA A 593 8.02 20.12 25.41
C ALA A 593 7.33 21.46 25.10
N ARG A 594 7.90 22.24 24.19
CA ARG A 594 7.32 23.51 23.72
C ARG A 594 6.06 23.27 22.89
N ASP A 595 6.13 22.35 21.95
CA ASP A 595 5.09 22.16 20.94
C ASP A 595 3.93 21.28 21.46
N LEU A 596 4.22 20.25 22.28
CA LEU A 596 3.22 19.33 22.83
C LEU A 596 2.95 19.49 24.34
N GLY A 597 3.73 20.35 25.00
CA GLY A 597 3.62 20.61 26.43
C GLY A 597 4.57 19.77 27.29
N LYS A 598 4.97 20.33 28.42
CA LYS A 598 5.98 19.75 29.35
C LYS A 598 5.66 18.32 29.82
N ALA A 599 4.39 17.96 29.90
CA ALA A 599 3.98 16.61 30.33
C ALA A 599 4.37 15.53 29.32
N LEU A 600 4.49 15.88 28.03
CA LEU A 600 4.84 15.00 26.92
C LEU A 600 6.32 15.11 26.52
N ALA A 601 7.14 15.82 27.28
CA ALA A 601 8.58 15.86 27.06
C ALA A 601 9.18 14.47 27.09
N PRO A 602 10.03 14.09 26.10
CA PRO A 602 10.69 12.81 26.09
C PRO A 602 11.52 12.58 27.36
N ARG A 603 11.36 11.39 27.97
CA ARG A 603 12.26 10.94 29.04
C ARG A 603 13.68 10.87 28.52
N GLU A 604 13.82 10.35 27.29
CA GLU A 604 15.11 10.15 26.65
C GLU A 604 15.07 10.49 25.16
N ILE A 605 16.18 11.06 24.68
CA ILE A 605 16.56 11.08 23.28
C ILE A 605 17.79 10.19 23.13
N ILE A 606 17.73 9.21 22.26
CA ILE A 606 18.80 8.24 22.01
C ILE A 606 19.22 8.39 20.55
N PHE A 607 20.51 8.66 20.34
CA PHE A 607 21.05 8.72 18.99
C PHE A 607 21.48 7.34 18.54
N VAL A 608 21.05 6.96 17.34
CA VAL A 608 21.33 5.67 16.71
C VAL A 608 21.80 5.89 15.29
N THR A 609 22.52 4.91 14.75
CA THR A 609 23.01 4.98 13.36
C THR A 609 21.92 4.71 12.32
N ASP A 610 20.91 3.94 12.70
CA ASP A 610 19.74 3.64 11.85
C ASP A 610 18.56 3.19 12.72
N ILE A 611 17.33 3.21 12.15
CA ILE A 611 16.10 2.80 12.81
C ILE A 611 15.51 1.59 12.07
N PRO A 612 15.03 0.54 12.78
CA PRO A 612 14.35 -0.61 12.15
C PRO A 612 13.21 -0.18 11.24
N LYS A 613 13.29 -0.56 9.96
CA LYS A 613 12.30 -0.18 8.94
C LYS A 613 12.10 -1.27 7.88
N THR A 614 10.97 -1.22 7.21
CA THR A 614 10.68 -2.05 6.05
C THR A 614 11.43 -1.53 4.82
N ARG A 615 11.49 -2.31 3.72
CA ARG A 615 12.06 -1.85 2.44
C ARG A 615 11.43 -0.58 1.88
N ASN A 616 10.17 -0.34 2.19
CA ASN A 616 9.49 0.91 1.84
C ASN A 616 9.73 1.99 2.89
N ALA A 617 10.74 1.80 3.73
CA ALA A 617 11.23 2.69 4.77
C ALA A 617 10.19 3.04 5.86
N LYS A 618 9.12 2.25 6.01
CA LYS A 618 8.17 2.40 7.12
C LYS A 618 8.85 1.96 8.43
N VAL A 619 8.91 2.87 9.41
CA VAL A 619 9.48 2.60 10.74
C VAL A 619 8.69 1.50 11.45
N MET A 620 9.41 0.50 11.95
CA MET A 620 8.85 -0.64 12.70
C MET A 620 8.90 -0.38 14.20
N ARG A 621 8.08 0.55 14.70
CA ARG A 621 8.09 1.03 16.10
C ARG A 621 7.97 -0.10 17.11
N ARG A 622 7.17 -1.13 16.81
CA ARG A 622 7.06 -2.33 17.63
C ARG A 622 8.43 -3.01 17.84
N ILE A 623 9.24 -3.11 16.80
CA ILE A 623 10.60 -3.69 16.89
C ILE A 623 11.51 -2.75 17.65
N VAL A 624 11.43 -1.44 17.42
CA VAL A 624 12.19 -0.42 18.17
C VAL A 624 11.91 -0.55 19.66
N ARG A 625 10.63 -0.61 20.04
CA ARG A 625 10.21 -0.76 21.44
C ARG A 625 10.68 -2.09 22.04
N ALA A 626 10.47 -3.20 21.36
CA ALA A 626 10.85 -4.52 21.82
C ALA A 626 12.38 -4.65 21.99
N ALA A 627 13.17 -4.14 21.03
CA ALA A 627 14.64 -4.11 21.13
C ALA A 627 15.12 -3.28 22.33
N TYR A 628 14.51 -2.11 22.54
CA TYR A 628 14.85 -1.25 23.68
C TYR A 628 14.46 -1.89 25.02
N LEU A 629 13.31 -2.52 25.14
CA LEU A 629 12.86 -3.19 26.36
C LEU A 629 13.53 -4.56 26.58
N GLY A 630 14.11 -5.16 25.54
CA GLY A 630 14.66 -6.53 25.55
C GLY A 630 13.57 -7.59 25.54
N GLU A 631 12.44 -7.27 24.94
CA GLU A 631 11.31 -8.17 24.70
C GLU A 631 11.53 -8.99 23.41
N LYS A 632 10.70 -10.02 23.20
CA LYS A 632 10.72 -10.78 21.94
C LYS A 632 10.32 -9.86 20.77
N LEU A 633 11.11 -9.83 19.72
CA LEU A 633 10.90 -8.93 18.57
C LEU A 633 9.62 -9.25 17.77
N GLY A 634 9.10 -10.48 17.85
CA GLY A 634 7.98 -10.95 17.06
C GLY A 634 8.36 -11.11 15.58
N ASP A 635 7.40 -10.86 14.67
CA ASP A 635 7.63 -10.97 13.22
C ASP A 635 8.56 -9.87 12.72
N THR A 636 9.76 -10.26 12.27
CA THR A 636 10.78 -9.38 11.67
C THR A 636 10.89 -9.56 10.16
N SER A 637 10.00 -10.31 9.54
CA SER A 637 10.10 -10.73 8.13
C SER A 637 10.14 -9.57 7.13
N ALA A 638 9.54 -8.43 7.48
CA ALA A 638 9.54 -7.23 6.66
C ALA A 638 10.72 -6.26 6.94
N LEU A 639 11.61 -6.60 7.87
CA LEU A 639 12.72 -5.75 8.27
C LEU A 639 13.83 -5.74 7.21
N GLU A 640 14.22 -4.55 6.74
CA GLU A 640 15.29 -4.39 5.76
C GLU A 640 16.67 -4.31 6.38
N ASN A 641 16.79 -3.68 7.54
CA ASN A 641 18.04 -3.31 8.19
C ASN A 641 18.21 -3.97 9.57
N PRO A 642 18.52 -5.28 9.66
CA PRO A 642 18.64 -5.98 10.95
C PRO A 642 19.69 -5.37 11.89
N SER A 643 20.76 -4.76 11.37
CA SER A 643 21.78 -4.06 12.16
C SER A 643 21.24 -2.90 12.99
N ALA A 644 20.11 -2.31 12.60
CA ALA A 644 19.45 -1.27 13.39
C ALA A 644 18.92 -1.78 14.74
N ILE A 645 18.60 -3.07 14.83
CA ILE A 645 18.22 -3.71 16.11
C ILE A 645 19.40 -3.70 17.07
N GLU A 646 20.59 -4.04 16.56
CA GLU A 646 21.82 -4.06 17.37
C GLU A 646 22.17 -2.66 17.86
N ALA A 647 22.00 -1.64 17.02
CA ALA A 647 22.22 -0.24 17.40
C ALA A 647 21.34 0.19 18.58
N ILE A 648 20.05 -0.19 18.57
CA ILE A 648 19.12 0.10 19.68
C ILE A 648 19.47 -0.70 20.93
N THR A 649 19.78 -1.99 20.79
CA THR A 649 20.12 -2.86 21.91
C THR A 649 21.40 -2.42 22.59
N SER A 650 22.42 -2.02 21.83
CA SER A 650 23.70 -1.50 22.34
C SER A 650 23.52 -0.19 23.11
N ALA A 651 22.67 0.72 22.61
CA ALA A 651 22.33 1.95 23.29
C ALA A 651 21.68 1.75 24.66
N ARG A 652 20.96 0.62 24.86
CA ARG A 652 20.45 0.17 26.15
C ARG A 652 21.57 -0.31 27.07
N GLY A 653 22.54 -1.08 26.52
CA GLY A 653 23.63 -1.70 27.30
C GLY A 653 24.58 -0.69 27.94
N SER A 654 24.85 0.41 27.26
CA SER A 654 25.74 1.49 27.75
C SER A 654 25.26 2.13 29.06
N LYS A 655 23.97 2.02 29.41
CA LYS A 655 23.39 2.59 30.64
C LYS A 655 23.41 1.67 31.85
N LYS A 656 23.43 0.36 31.67
CA LYS A 656 23.59 -0.56 32.81
C LYS A 656 24.97 -0.46 33.50
N ILE A 657 25.96 0.07 32.78
CA ILE A 657 27.33 0.25 33.29
C ILE A 657 27.51 1.58 34.01
N SER A 658 26.67 2.58 33.77
CA SER A 658 26.75 3.90 34.45
C SER A 658 25.84 4.06 35.68
N SER A 659 25.10 3.04 36.04
CA SER A 659 24.20 3.02 37.23
C SER A 659 24.51 1.91 38.21
N SER A 660 25.71 1.29 38.10
CA SER A 660 26.27 0.34 39.09
C SER A 660 27.38 1.01 39.93
#